data_0c8c39e790a5d76f8c51e1575a8e5845
#
_entry.id   0c8c39e790a5d76f8c51e1575a8e5845
#
_cell.length_a   1.000
_cell.length_b   1.000
_cell.length_c   1.000
_cell.angle_alpha   90.00
_cell.angle_beta   90.00
_cell.angle_gamma   90.00
#
_symmetry.space_group_name_H-M   'P 1'
#
loop_
_entity.id
_entity.type
_entity.pdbx_description
1 polymer ?
#
loop_
_entity_poly.entity_id
_entity_poly.type
_entity_poly.pdbx_seq_one_letter_code
_entity_poly.pdbx_strand_id
1 'polypeptide(L)'
;MSSAIEALFEERRRFPPSPEFASQANATGELYEQAERDYAAFWAGWARKLEWSKPFTETLEWNEPFARWFGDGELNVAVNCLDRHVRCGKGEKIAYYFEGEPGDRRTLTYRELLEDVNRFANGLRKLGIGKGDRVAIYMPMIPELPVAMLACARIGAAHSVIFGGFSPESIVDRVNDASCVALITADFGWRRGNKVPLKRNCDIAMEQTPTIAHCIVARRVGDDVFMHETRDIWWSELVAGESTECEPEAMNAEALLFLLYTSGTTAKPKGIKHTAAGYLTQAAMTHELVFDLKAAHDIYWCTADIGWVTGHSYIVYGPLANGASSVLYEGTPDFPDKDRFWEIVERYGVTILYTAPTAIRTFMKWGTEYPAKHDLSSLRLLGTVGEPINPEAWIWYREWIGANTTPVVDTWWQTETGGIMIAPLPGVTTLLPGSATRPLPGIGVDIVNDRGESVPLGGGGYVVLTHPWPGMLRGIWGDDERYVQTYWSKVPHRYFAGDGARRDADGNYWFMGRIDDVMNVSGHRISTTEIESALVDHPRVAEAAACGKLDEMTGQAVYAFVSLKGGLGGTPEFADELRDHVASKLGKFTRPKYVTFTQELPKTRSGKIMRRLLRDIAEGRTLGDTTTLADSSIVHELAERAKAEVAQEE
;
A
#
# COMPACT_ATOMS: atom_id res chain seq x y z
N MET A 1 -12.76 -2.86 -34.43
CA MET A 1 -11.38 -3.10 -33.98
C MET A 1 -11.43 -3.16 -32.47
N SER A 2 -10.80 -4.16 -31.89
CA SER A 2 -10.78 -4.37 -30.42
C SER A 2 -10.05 -3.19 -29.77
N SER A 3 -10.69 -2.53 -28.80
CA SER A 3 -10.10 -1.40 -28.05
C SER A 3 -9.20 -1.92 -26.91
N ALA A 4 -8.26 -2.81 -27.23
CA ALA A 4 -7.21 -3.22 -26.28
C ALA A 4 -6.29 -2.02 -25.96
N ILE A 5 -5.76 -1.97 -24.75
CA ILE A 5 -4.72 -0.98 -24.42
C ILE A 5 -3.46 -1.39 -25.19
N GLU A 6 -2.84 -0.42 -25.88
CA GLU A 6 -1.64 -0.69 -26.66
C GLU A 6 -0.44 -0.88 -25.74
N ALA A 7 0.42 -1.85 -26.06
CA ALA A 7 1.65 -2.15 -25.37
C ALA A 7 2.83 -1.68 -26.23
N LEU A 8 3.40 -0.54 -25.89
CA LEU A 8 4.39 0.17 -26.72
C LEU A 8 5.84 -0.03 -26.25
N PHE A 9 6.02 -0.39 -24.97
CA PHE A 9 7.32 -0.55 -24.34
C PHE A 9 7.76 -2.02 -24.30
N GLU A 10 9.00 -2.33 -24.69
CA GLU A 10 9.59 -3.67 -24.62
C GLU A 10 10.83 -3.66 -23.73
N GLU A 11 10.77 -4.34 -22.56
CA GLU A 11 11.89 -4.55 -21.66
C GLU A 11 12.54 -5.92 -21.94
N ARG A 12 13.87 -5.92 -22.12
CA ARG A 12 14.62 -7.15 -22.48
C ARG A 12 15.59 -7.61 -21.40
N ARG A 13 15.87 -6.78 -20.40
CA ARG A 13 16.79 -7.13 -19.31
C ARG A 13 16.13 -8.19 -18.43
N ARG A 14 16.86 -9.25 -18.12
CA ARG A 14 16.37 -10.41 -17.37
C ARG A 14 17.37 -10.76 -16.27
N PHE A 15 16.86 -11.01 -15.07
CA PHE A 15 17.65 -11.33 -13.89
C PHE A 15 17.13 -12.66 -13.30
N PRO A 16 17.65 -13.81 -13.77
CA PRO A 16 17.30 -15.11 -13.21
C PRO A 16 17.81 -15.21 -11.76
N PRO A 17 17.16 -16.00 -10.90
CA PRO A 17 17.64 -16.23 -9.55
C PRO A 17 19.01 -16.89 -9.58
N SER A 18 19.91 -16.48 -8.67
CA SER A 18 21.18 -17.19 -8.53
C SER A 18 20.94 -18.59 -7.96
N PRO A 19 21.78 -19.58 -8.34
CA PRO A 19 21.67 -20.93 -7.77
C PRO A 19 21.76 -20.96 -6.25
N GLU A 20 22.57 -20.09 -5.68
CA GLU A 20 22.70 -19.93 -4.22
C GLU A 20 21.39 -19.47 -3.59
N PHE A 21 20.77 -18.41 -4.11
CA PHE A 21 19.49 -17.93 -3.61
C PHE A 21 18.39 -18.98 -3.80
N ALA A 22 18.30 -19.59 -4.98
CA ALA A 22 17.29 -20.61 -5.29
C ALA A 22 17.37 -21.83 -4.36
N SER A 23 18.57 -22.23 -3.96
CA SER A 23 18.77 -23.42 -3.10
C SER A 23 18.23 -23.25 -1.69
N GLN A 24 18.06 -22.03 -1.21
CA GLN A 24 17.56 -21.70 0.13
C GLN A 24 16.18 -21.05 0.14
N ALA A 25 15.60 -20.79 -1.03
CA ALA A 25 14.34 -20.07 -1.13
C ALA A 25 13.18 -20.82 -0.46
N ASN A 26 12.27 -20.08 0.19
CA ASN A 26 11.05 -20.65 0.79
C ASN A 26 10.08 -21.16 -0.28
N ALA A 27 10.09 -20.52 -1.46
CA ALA A 27 9.22 -20.90 -2.56
C ALA A 27 9.92 -21.87 -3.51
N THR A 28 9.18 -22.85 -4.01
CA THR A 28 9.59 -23.74 -5.11
C THR A 28 8.54 -23.74 -6.21
N GLY A 29 8.89 -24.21 -7.41
CA GLY A 29 7.94 -24.36 -8.51
C GLY A 29 6.74 -25.25 -8.19
N GLU A 30 6.91 -26.21 -7.27
CA GLU A 30 5.85 -27.13 -6.84
C GLU A 30 4.62 -26.43 -6.23
N LEU A 31 4.81 -25.23 -5.65
CA LEU A 31 3.68 -24.46 -5.11
C LEU A 31 2.65 -24.09 -6.19
N TYR A 32 3.12 -23.80 -7.40
CA TYR A 32 2.23 -23.52 -8.54
C TYR A 32 1.46 -24.78 -8.95
N GLU A 33 2.14 -25.92 -9.05
CA GLU A 33 1.51 -27.19 -9.40
C GLU A 33 0.47 -27.64 -8.36
N GLN A 34 0.77 -27.42 -7.06
CA GLN A 34 -0.17 -27.71 -5.99
C GLN A 34 -1.42 -26.84 -6.09
N ALA A 35 -1.23 -25.54 -6.33
CA ALA A 35 -2.33 -24.59 -6.45
C ALA A 35 -3.16 -24.80 -7.72
N GLU A 36 -2.56 -25.15 -8.84
CA GLU A 36 -3.25 -25.48 -10.09
C GLU A 36 -4.10 -26.75 -9.97
N ARG A 37 -3.63 -27.73 -9.21
CA ARG A 37 -4.37 -28.99 -8.98
C ARG A 37 -5.63 -28.76 -8.16
N ASP A 38 -5.54 -28.00 -7.08
CA ASP A 38 -6.67 -27.66 -6.19
C ASP A 38 -6.34 -26.40 -5.39
N TYR A 39 -6.78 -25.25 -5.87
CA TYR A 39 -6.47 -23.97 -5.22
C TYR A 39 -7.14 -23.83 -3.84
N ALA A 40 -8.33 -24.43 -3.64
CA ALA A 40 -8.99 -24.38 -2.34
C ALA A 40 -8.22 -25.22 -1.29
N ALA A 41 -7.80 -26.45 -1.67
CA ALA A 41 -6.95 -27.27 -0.81
C ALA A 41 -5.58 -26.61 -0.54
N PHE A 42 -4.98 -25.92 -1.52
CA PHE A 42 -3.76 -25.14 -1.36
C PHE A 42 -3.94 -24.09 -0.26
N TRP A 43 -4.99 -23.27 -0.33
CA TRP A 43 -5.27 -22.26 0.68
C TRP A 43 -5.63 -22.85 2.05
N ALA A 44 -6.35 -23.98 2.08
CA ALA A 44 -6.62 -24.69 3.32
C ALA A 44 -5.31 -25.18 3.99
N GLY A 45 -4.32 -25.60 3.19
CA GLY A 45 -2.98 -25.96 3.69
C GLY A 45 -2.30 -24.80 4.40
N TRP A 46 -2.36 -23.60 3.85
CA TRP A 46 -1.83 -22.39 4.47
C TRP A 46 -2.61 -21.97 5.71
N ALA A 47 -3.93 -22.01 5.66
CA ALA A 47 -4.78 -21.67 6.81
C ALA A 47 -4.53 -22.59 8.02
N ARG A 48 -4.23 -23.87 7.80
CA ARG A 48 -3.89 -24.81 8.88
C ARG A 48 -2.57 -24.53 9.58
N LYS A 49 -1.72 -23.66 9.03
CA LYS A 49 -0.51 -23.17 9.74
C LYS A 49 -0.86 -22.14 10.83
N LEU A 50 -2.06 -21.57 10.81
CA LEU A 50 -2.57 -20.68 11.85
C LEU A 50 -3.09 -21.50 13.03
N GLU A 51 -3.17 -20.86 14.20
CA GLU A 51 -3.75 -21.43 15.38
C GLU A 51 -5.26 -21.13 15.41
N TRP A 52 -6.05 -22.19 15.54
CA TRP A 52 -7.51 -22.16 15.55
C TRP A 52 -8.04 -22.58 16.91
N SER A 53 -8.94 -21.81 17.50
CA SER A 53 -9.71 -22.25 18.69
C SER A 53 -10.75 -23.31 18.32
N LYS A 54 -11.30 -23.22 17.12
CA LYS A 54 -12.13 -24.25 16.49
C LYS A 54 -11.66 -24.45 15.05
N PRO A 55 -11.03 -25.60 14.70
CA PRO A 55 -10.60 -25.88 13.34
C PRO A 55 -11.77 -25.84 12.36
N PHE A 56 -11.52 -25.31 11.15
CA PHE A 56 -12.51 -25.31 10.07
C PHE A 56 -12.59 -26.68 9.37
N THR A 57 -13.76 -26.99 8.84
CA THR A 57 -14.02 -28.14 7.97
C THR A 57 -14.41 -27.68 6.56
N GLU A 58 -15.06 -26.54 6.44
CA GLU A 58 -15.46 -25.92 5.16
C GLU A 58 -14.41 -24.92 4.72
N THR A 59 -13.75 -25.17 3.56
CA THR A 59 -12.69 -24.30 3.07
C THR A 59 -13.23 -23.05 2.39
N LEU A 60 -14.20 -23.21 1.47
CA LEU A 60 -14.76 -22.15 0.65
C LEU A 60 -16.24 -22.37 0.40
N GLU A 61 -17.06 -21.38 0.69
CA GLU A 61 -18.41 -21.21 0.20
C GLU A 61 -18.42 -20.05 -0.80
N TRP A 62 -18.79 -20.33 -2.06
CA TRP A 62 -18.80 -19.32 -3.12
C TRP A 62 -20.20 -19.09 -3.68
N ASN A 63 -20.82 -18.00 -3.26
CA ASN A 63 -22.08 -17.48 -3.79
C ASN A 63 -21.82 -16.14 -4.47
N GLU A 64 -21.36 -16.18 -5.70
CA GLU A 64 -20.93 -15.01 -6.44
C GLU A 64 -21.89 -13.82 -6.29
N PRO A 65 -21.38 -12.62 -5.93
CA PRO A 65 -19.97 -12.26 -5.74
C PRO A 65 -19.49 -12.36 -4.28
N PHE A 66 -20.15 -13.10 -3.43
CA PHE A 66 -19.84 -13.20 -2.00
C PHE A 66 -19.12 -14.51 -1.68
N ALA A 67 -17.88 -14.39 -1.24
CA ALA A 67 -17.07 -15.52 -0.79
C ALA A 67 -17.03 -15.59 0.74
N ARG A 68 -17.02 -16.81 1.28
CA ARG A 68 -16.73 -17.11 2.66
C ARG A 68 -15.62 -18.15 2.72
N TRP A 69 -14.56 -17.85 3.46
CA TRP A 69 -13.43 -18.76 3.61
C TRP A 69 -13.33 -19.25 5.04
N PHE A 70 -13.23 -20.59 5.20
CA PHE A 70 -13.09 -21.25 6.50
C PHE A 70 -14.28 -20.98 7.44
N GLY A 71 -15.47 -20.82 6.89
CA GLY A 71 -16.63 -20.18 7.54
C GLY A 71 -17.16 -20.82 8.80
N ASP A 72 -16.88 -22.11 9.06
CA ASP A 72 -17.26 -22.83 10.27
C ASP A 72 -16.16 -22.88 11.36
N GLY A 73 -14.96 -22.33 11.05
CA GLY A 73 -13.83 -22.21 11.96
C GLY A 73 -13.88 -20.97 12.85
N GLU A 74 -13.10 -21.02 13.95
CA GLU A 74 -12.90 -19.89 14.86
C GLU A 74 -11.44 -19.71 15.20
N LEU A 75 -10.96 -18.45 15.17
CA LEU A 75 -9.62 -18.05 15.61
C LEU A 75 -9.62 -16.63 16.16
N ASN A 76 -8.55 -16.25 16.85
CA ASN A 76 -8.28 -14.86 17.17
C ASN A 76 -7.01 -14.40 16.45
N VAL A 77 -7.08 -13.26 15.76
CA VAL A 77 -5.96 -12.73 14.99
C VAL A 77 -4.80 -12.30 15.89
N ALA A 78 -5.06 -11.69 17.04
CA ALA A 78 -4.02 -11.29 17.99
C ALA A 78 -3.27 -12.51 18.57
N VAL A 79 -3.97 -13.62 18.83
CA VAL A 79 -3.36 -14.89 19.24
C VAL A 79 -2.36 -15.38 18.20
N ASN A 80 -2.72 -15.30 16.93
CA ASN A 80 -1.85 -15.70 15.83
C ASN A 80 -0.65 -14.78 15.63
N CYS A 81 -0.79 -13.51 15.96
CA CYS A 81 0.29 -12.52 15.85
C CYS A 81 1.24 -12.54 17.07
N LEU A 82 0.78 -12.90 18.27
CA LEU A 82 1.52 -12.71 19.50
C LEU A 82 1.60 -13.98 20.38
N ASP A 83 0.48 -14.44 20.93
CA ASP A 83 0.43 -15.46 21.96
C ASP A 83 1.15 -16.75 21.55
N ARG A 84 0.91 -17.24 20.32
CA ARG A 84 1.54 -18.48 19.85
C ARG A 84 3.06 -18.38 19.81
N HIS A 85 3.61 -17.20 19.48
CA HIS A 85 5.05 -16.98 19.44
C HIS A 85 5.64 -16.95 20.86
N VAL A 86 4.98 -16.28 21.81
CA VAL A 86 5.40 -16.25 23.21
C VAL A 86 5.35 -17.66 23.81
N ARG A 87 4.27 -18.41 23.57
CA ARG A 87 4.12 -19.81 24.03
C ARG A 87 5.16 -20.77 23.42
N CYS A 88 5.58 -20.50 22.18
CA CYS A 88 6.65 -21.27 21.52
C CYS A 88 8.07 -20.83 21.90
N GLY A 89 8.23 -20.05 22.98
CA GLY A 89 9.54 -19.64 23.49
C GLY A 89 10.20 -18.47 22.77
N LYS A 90 9.46 -17.76 21.89
CA LYS A 90 9.95 -16.58 21.16
C LYS A 90 9.59 -15.25 21.85
N GLY A 91 9.24 -15.28 23.13
CA GLY A 91 8.80 -14.08 23.85
C GLY A 91 9.85 -12.98 23.88
N GLU A 92 11.12 -13.34 24.01
CA GLU A 92 12.24 -12.38 24.06
C GLU A 92 12.72 -11.92 22.66
N LYS A 93 12.17 -12.49 21.59
CA LYS A 93 12.45 -12.03 20.24
C LYS A 93 11.89 -10.62 20.03
N ILE A 94 12.65 -9.76 19.36
CA ILE A 94 12.19 -8.43 18.99
C ILE A 94 11.05 -8.53 17.97
N ALA A 95 9.92 -7.92 18.25
CA ALA A 95 8.84 -7.71 17.33
C ALA A 95 9.05 -6.41 16.54
N TYR A 96 9.31 -5.31 17.25
CA TYR A 96 9.54 -4.01 16.64
C TYR A 96 10.80 -3.31 17.18
N TYR A 97 11.60 -2.80 16.24
CA TYR A 97 12.54 -1.70 16.45
C TYR A 97 11.84 -0.41 16.06
N PHE A 98 11.44 0.38 17.03
CA PHE A 98 10.83 1.69 16.79
C PHE A 98 11.87 2.78 16.76
N GLU A 99 11.76 3.68 15.77
CA GLU A 99 12.50 4.92 15.70
C GLU A 99 11.58 6.09 15.37
N GLY A 100 11.55 7.11 16.22
CA GLY A 100 10.83 8.34 16.00
C GLY A 100 11.63 9.34 15.17
N GLU A 101 10.94 10.27 14.50
CA GLU A 101 11.61 11.30 13.70
C GLU A 101 12.59 12.17 14.50
N PRO A 102 12.32 12.52 15.79
CA PRO A 102 13.30 13.22 16.63
C PRO A 102 14.54 12.40 17.02
N GLY A 103 14.58 11.10 16.69
CA GLY A 103 15.68 10.19 17.02
C GLY A 103 15.47 9.38 18.30
N ASP A 104 14.32 9.47 18.93
CA ASP A 104 13.94 8.60 20.04
C ASP A 104 13.71 7.16 19.55
N ARG A 105 14.04 6.17 20.39
CA ARG A 105 14.02 4.75 20.02
C ARG A 105 13.43 3.90 21.11
N ARG A 106 12.69 2.87 20.69
CA ARG A 106 12.19 1.81 21.57
C ARG A 106 12.40 0.46 20.90
N THR A 107 12.64 -0.56 21.69
CA THR A 107 12.65 -1.94 21.22
C THR A 107 11.54 -2.68 21.98
N LEU A 108 10.68 -3.38 21.24
CA LEU A 108 9.60 -4.18 21.83
C LEU A 108 9.80 -5.64 21.46
N THR A 109 9.88 -6.48 22.47
CA THR A 109 9.82 -7.92 22.30
C THR A 109 8.39 -8.40 22.05
N TYR A 110 8.22 -9.63 21.56
CA TYR A 110 6.88 -10.23 21.43
C TYR A 110 6.14 -10.32 22.76
N ARG A 111 6.85 -10.55 23.86
CA ARG A 111 6.28 -10.57 25.22
C ARG A 111 5.79 -9.19 25.63
N GLU A 112 6.63 -8.17 25.51
CA GLU A 112 6.26 -6.80 25.87
C GLU A 112 5.08 -6.30 25.01
N LEU A 113 5.10 -6.59 23.71
CA LEU A 113 4.00 -6.24 22.83
C LEU A 113 2.69 -6.97 23.22
N LEU A 114 2.76 -8.26 23.56
CA LEU A 114 1.60 -9.01 24.06
C LEU A 114 1.04 -8.42 25.35
N GLU A 115 1.91 -8.07 26.30
CA GLU A 115 1.51 -7.48 27.57
C GLU A 115 0.84 -6.11 27.37
N ASP A 116 1.41 -5.27 26.50
CA ASP A 116 0.83 -3.96 26.17
C ASP A 116 -0.53 -4.09 25.46
N VAL A 117 -0.67 -5.04 24.53
CA VAL A 117 -1.95 -5.39 23.90
C VAL A 117 -2.97 -5.87 24.94
N ASN A 118 -2.56 -6.72 25.87
CA ASN A 118 -3.46 -7.23 26.90
C ASN A 118 -3.94 -6.14 27.86
N ARG A 119 -3.04 -5.26 28.34
CA ARG A 119 -3.41 -4.13 29.19
C ARG A 119 -4.39 -3.20 28.48
N PHE A 120 -4.10 -2.88 27.21
CA PHE A 120 -4.96 -1.99 26.44
C PHE A 120 -6.32 -2.63 26.12
N ALA A 121 -6.35 -3.92 25.79
CA ALA A 121 -7.57 -4.70 25.56
C ALA A 121 -8.47 -4.72 26.82
N ASN A 122 -7.88 -4.92 28.01
CA ASN A 122 -8.60 -4.85 29.28
C ASN A 122 -9.14 -3.43 29.52
N GLY A 123 -8.36 -2.40 29.23
CA GLY A 123 -8.82 -1.01 29.28
C GLY A 123 -10.02 -0.75 28.37
N LEU A 124 -9.99 -1.24 27.13
CA LEU A 124 -11.13 -1.12 26.20
C LEU A 124 -12.38 -1.83 26.74
N ARG A 125 -12.24 -3.05 27.28
CA ARG A 125 -13.34 -3.80 27.91
C ARG A 125 -13.95 -3.04 29.09
N LYS A 126 -13.14 -2.39 29.91
CA LYS A 126 -13.58 -1.55 31.02
C LYS A 126 -14.41 -0.35 30.57
N LEU A 127 -14.17 0.17 29.37
CA LEU A 127 -14.98 1.19 28.73
C LEU A 127 -16.25 0.62 28.05
N GLY A 128 -16.49 -0.68 28.14
CA GLY A 128 -17.63 -1.36 27.54
C GLY A 128 -17.47 -1.67 26.05
N ILE A 129 -16.25 -1.57 25.51
CA ILE A 129 -15.95 -1.87 24.12
C ILE A 129 -15.64 -3.35 23.97
N GLY A 130 -16.23 -4.02 22.98
CA GLY A 130 -16.06 -5.44 22.77
C GLY A 130 -16.50 -5.93 21.39
N LYS A 131 -16.86 -7.21 21.34
CA LYS A 131 -17.26 -7.90 20.12
C LYS A 131 -18.38 -7.20 19.36
N GLY A 132 -18.11 -6.88 18.09
CA GLY A 132 -19.07 -6.23 17.20
C GLY A 132 -19.02 -4.70 17.22
N ASP A 133 -18.26 -4.08 18.12
CA ASP A 133 -18.02 -2.63 18.07
C ASP A 133 -17.00 -2.26 16.97
N ARG A 134 -17.00 -1.00 16.56
CA ARG A 134 -16.01 -0.42 15.65
C ARG A 134 -15.30 0.71 16.39
N VAL A 135 -13.96 0.70 16.28
CA VAL A 135 -13.05 1.67 16.90
C VAL A 135 -12.27 2.40 15.83
N ALA A 136 -12.36 3.71 15.80
CA ALA A 136 -11.54 4.53 14.91
C ALA A 136 -10.15 4.75 15.53
N ILE A 137 -9.10 4.68 14.71
CA ILE A 137 -7.72 4.90 15.15
C ILE A 137 -7.09 5.96 14.24
N TYR A 138 -6.75 7.12 14.81
CA TYR A 138 -6.12 8.24 14.12
C TYR A 138 -4.82 8.60 14.83
N MET A 139 -3.74 7.87 14.51
CA MET A 139 -2.47 7.91 15.24
C MET A 139 -1.28 8.07 14.30
N PRO A 140 -0.14 8.58 14.81
CA PRO A 140 1.13 8.55 14.09
C PRO A 140 1.72 7.12 14.12
N MET A 141 2.81 6.90 13.39
CA MET A 141 3.49 5.61 13.27
C MET A 141 4.30 5.25 14.53
N ILE A 142 3.62 5.15 15.67
CA ILE A 142 4.21 4.81 16.99
C ILE A 142 3.77 3.41 17.43
N PRO A 143 4.46 2.76 18.38
CA PRO A 143 4.14 1.40 18.84
C PRO A 143 2.72 1.23 19.37
N GLU A 144 2.12 2.28 19.90
CA GLU A 144 0.74 2.29 20.39
C GLU A 144 -0.29 2.03 19.26
N LEU A 145 0.06 2.33 18.00
CA LEU A 145 -0.83 2.08 16.85
C LEU A 145 -1.06 0.57 16.60
N PRO A 146 -0.03 -0.27 16.37
CA PRO A 146 -0.25 -1.72 16.28
C PRO A 146 -0.81 -2.33 17.57
N VAL A 147 -0.47 -1.80 18.76
CA VAL A 147 -1.10 -2.21 20.02
C VAL A 147 -2.60 -2.01 19.99
N ALA A 148 -3.09 -0.83 19.56
CA ALA A 148 -4.51 -0.54 19.47
C ALA A 148 -5.22 -1.49 18.49
N MET A 149 -4.65 -1.74 17.31
CA MET A 149 -5.20 -2.65 16.31
C MET A 149 -5.34 -4.09 16.84
N LEU A 150 -4.28 -4.59 17.47
CA LEU A 150 -4.25 -5.97 18.00
C LEU A 150 -5.14 -6.11 19.24
N ALA A 151 -5.26 -5.08 20.07
CA ALA A 151 -6.17 -5.08 21.21
C ALA A 151 -7.64 -5.13 20.75
N CYS A 152 -8.01 -4.35 19.73
CA CYS A 152 -9.33 -4.45 19.11
C CYS A 152 -9.58 -5.87 18.59
N ALA A 153 -8.64 -6.43 17.82
CA ALA A 153 -8.74 -7.80 17.31
C ALA A 153 -8.86 -8.85 18.43
N ARG A 154 -8.16 -8.64 19.55
CA ARG A 154 -8.19 -9.54 20.71
C ARG A 154 -9.56 -9.63 21.35
N ILE A 155 -10.26 -8.51 21.49
CA ILE A 155 -11.59 -8.44 22.11
C ILE A 155 -12.76 -8.57 21.13
N GLY A 156 -12.46 -8.82 19.85
CA GLY A 156 -13.46 -8.97 18.78
C GLY A 156 -14.10 -7.67 18.31
N ALA A 157 -13.52 -6.50 18.62
CA ALA A 157 -13.89 -5.23 18.04
C ALA A 157 -13.20 -5.05 16.68
N ALA A 158 -13.92 -4.51 15.70
CA ALA A 158 -13.32 -4.14 14.43
C ALA A 158 -12.66 -2.76 14.51
N HIS A 159 -11.49 -2.59 13.92
CA HIS A 159 -10.86 -1.27 13.86
C HIS A 159 -11.02 -0.60 12.49
N SER A 160 -10.95 0.73 12.48
CA SER A 160 -10.85 1.54 11.28
C SER A 160 -9.71 2.54 11.45
N VAL A 161 -8.56 2.23 10.86
CA VAL A 161 -7.39 3.12 10.92
C VAL A 161 -7.55 4.23 9.90
N ILE A 162 -7.36 5.45 10.37
CA ILE A 162 -7.44 6.69 9.58
C ILE A 162 -6.03 7.27 9.52
N PHE A 163 -5.53 7.53 8.32
CA PHE A 163 -4.19 8.09 8.14
C PHE A 163 -4.02 9.41 8.90
N GLY A 164 -2.99 9.50 9.74
CA GLY A 164 -2.72 10.64 10.65
C GLY A 164 -2.51 12.00 9.96
N GLY A 165 -2.43 11.99 8.65
CA GLY A 165 -2.36 13.20 7.83
C GLY A 165 -3.71 13.70 7.28
N PHE A 166 -4.81 13.01 7.49
CA PHE A 166 -6.14 13.45 6.99
C PHE A 166 -6.72 14.60 7.82
N SER A 167 -7.63 15.35 7.18
CA SER A 167 -8.34 16.46 7.80
C SER A 167 -9.44 15.98 8.77
N PRO A 168 -9.95 16.88 9.66
CA PRO A 168 -11.07 16.57 10.52
C PRO A 168 -12.32 16.05 9.78
N GLU A 169 -12.65 16.60 8.62
CA GLU A 169 -13.78 16.16 7.80
C GLU A 169 -13.63 14.69 7.37
N SER A 170 -12.42 14.30 7.02
CA SER A 170 -12.10 12.91 6.67
C SER A 170 -12.29 11.95 7.86
N ILE A 171 -12.09 12.43 9.10
CA ILE A 171 -12.37 11.64 10.31
C ILE A 171 -13.89 11.52 10.49
N VAL A 172 -14.63 12.65 10.35
CA VAL A 172 -16.10 12.67 10.45
C VAL A 172 -16.75 11.66 9.54
N ASP A 173 -16.38 11.68 8.26
CA ASP A 173 -16.95 10.78 7.24
C ASP A 173 -16.80 9.31 7.62
N ARG A 174 -15.59 8.91 8.04
CA ARG A 174 -15.26 7.52 8.35
C ARG A 174 -15.87 7.05 9.66
N VAL A 175 -15.84 7.89 10.68
CA VAL A 175 -16.41 7.59 11.99
C VAL A 175 -17.92 7.41 11.90
N ASN A 176 -18.60 8.32 11.19
CA ASN A 176 -20.06 8.26 11.05
C ASN A 176 -20.49 7.09 10.16
N ASP A 177 -19.80 6.84 9.04
CA ASP A 177 -20.12 5.72 8.16
C ASP A 177 -19.95 4.37 8.88
N ALA A 178 -18.84 4.20 9.62
CA ALA A 178 -18.60 2.98 10.40
C ALA A 178 -19.40 2.94 11.72
N SER A 179 -20.02 4.04 12.14
CA SER A 179 -20.63 4.20 13.47
C SER A 179 -19.67 3.77 14.58
N CYS A 180 -18.46 4.33 14.58
CA CYS A 180 -17.46 4.01 15.60
C CYS A 180 -17.88 4.50 16.98
N VAL A 181 -17.63 3.69 18.02
CA VAL A 181 -18.00 4.01 19.42
C VAL A 181 -16.86 4.66 20.19
N ALA A 182 -15.63 4.50 19.73
CA ALA A 182 -14.46 5.12 20.32
C ALA A 182 -13.48 5.61 19.25
N LEU A 183 -12.66 6.59 19.64
CA LEU A 183 -11.59 7.15 18.81
C LEU A 183 -10.28 7.10 19.61
N ILE A 184 -9.25 6.51 19.02
CA ILE A 184 -7.90 6.41 19.59
C ILE A 184 -7.00 7.35 18.81
N THR A 185 -6.24 8.20 19.52
CA THR A 185 -5.36 9.21 18.91
C THR A 185 -4.10 9.45 19.74
N ALA A 186 -3.26 10.39 19.33
CA ALA A 186 -2.16 10.93 20.13
C ALA A 186 -2.30 12.45 20.31
N ASP A 187 -1.58 13.02 21.28
CA ASP A 187 -1.50 14.48 21.44
C ASP A 187 -1.07 15.14 20.13
N PHE A 188 0.10 14.76 19.62
CA PHE A 188 0.68 15.18 18.34
C PHE A 188 1.37 13.98 17.67
N GLY A 189 1.79 14.15 16.41
CA GLY A 189 2.77 13.33 15.73
C GLY A 189 3.90 14.21 15.21
N TRP A 190 5.00 13.59 14.76
CA TRP A 190 6.11 14.30 14.14
C TRP A 190 6.11 14.13 12.63
N ARG A 191 6.37 15.21 11.88
CA ARG A 191 6.60 15.17 10.45
C ARG A 191 7.46 16.33 9.97
N ARG A 192 8.64 16.05 9.39
CA ARG A 192 9.64 17.03 8.93
C ARG A 192 9.97 18.06 10.01
N GLY A 193 10.24 17.60 11.22
CA GLY A 193 10.53 18.44 12.39
C GLY A 193 9.35 19.24 12.94
N ASN A 194 8.15 19.11 12.38
CA ASN A 194 6.95 19.82 12.83
C ASN A 194 6.02 18.91 13.61
N LYS A 195 5.30 19.49 14.56
CA LYS A 195 4.25 18.81 15.31
C LYS A 195 2.93 18.83 14.53
N VAL A 196 2.35 17.65 14.31
CA VAL A 196 1.04 17.49 13.69
C VAL A 196 -0.01 17.40 14.80
N PRO A 197 -0.99 18.31 14.90
CA PRO A 197 -1.91 18.40 16.04
C PRO A 197 -3.06 17.39 15.94
N LEU A 198 -2.78 16.09 16.23
CA LEU A 198 -3.74 15.02 16.03
C LEU A 198 -4.96 15.12 16.93
N LYS A 199 -4.75 15.34 18.24
CA LYS A 199 -5.86 15.50 19.20
C LYS A 199 -6.79 16.65 18.82
N ARG A 200 -6.23 17.79 18.39
CA ARG A 200 -7.03 18.94 17.95
C ARG A 200 -7.90 18.61 16.74
N ASN A 201 -7.36 17.86 15.77
CA ASN A 201 -8.13 17.41 14.60
C ASN A 201 -9.28 16.49 15.03
N CYS A 202 -9.03 15.61 16.00
CA CYS A 202 -10.05 14.75 16.58
C CYS A 202 -11.13 15.57 17.32
N ASP A 203 -10.76 16.60 18.07
CA ASP A 203 -11.73 17.45 18.79
C ASP A 203 -12.70 18.11 17.82
N ILE A 204 -12.19 18.69 16.73
CA ILE A 204 -13.02 19.28 15.67
C ILE A 204 -13.94 18.23 15.05
N ALA A 205 -13.43 17.04 14.76
CA ALA A 205 -14.24 15.96 14.19
C ALA A 205 -15.33 15.49 15.16
N MET A 206 -15.01 15.38 16.44
CA MET A 206 -15.95 14.88 17.46
C MET A 206 -17.13 15.80 17.72
N GLU A 207 -17.11 17.06 17.28
CA GLU A 207 -18.29 17.90 17.25
C GLU A 207 -19.43 17.38 16.35
N GLN A 208 -19.05 16.54 15.37
CA GLN A 208 -19.96 16.00 14.35
C GLN A 208 -20.04 14.46 14.35
N THR A 209 -19.47 13.78 15.36
CA THR A 209 -19.47 12.32 15.46
C THR A 209 -20.12 11.84 16.77
N PRO A 210 -21.47 11.90 16.86
CA PRO A 210 -22.19 11.67 18.11
C PRO A 210 -22.12 10.25 18.66
N THR A 211 -21.60 9.29 17.89
CA THR A 211 -21.43 7.89 18.33
C THR A 211 -20.18 7.68 19.17
N ILE A 212 -19.22 8.62 19.16
CA ILE A 212 -17.98 8.51 19.92
C ILE A 212 -18.27 8.81 21.40
N ALA A 213 -18.26 7.74 22.21
CA ALA A 213 -18.40 7.84 23.65
C ALA A 213 -17.06 8.10 24.36
N HIS A 214 -15.96 7.61 23.80
CA HIS A 214 -14.61 7.68 24.40
C HIS A 214 -13.56 8.11 23.37
N CYS A 215 -12.65 9.01 23.80
CA CYS A 215 -11.44 9.37 23.06
C CYS A 215 -10.21 9.01 23.90
N ILE A 216 -9.40 8.07 23.42
CA ILE A 216 -8.19 7.62 24.11
C ILE A 216 -6.98 8.30 23.48
N VAL A 217 -6.17 8.98 24.29
CA VAL A 217 -5.09 9.87 23.84
C VAL A 217 -3.72 9.35 24.31
N ALA A 218 -2.85 8.98 23.40
CA ALA A 218 -1.45 8.66 23.69
C ALA A 218 -0.60 9.95 23.80
N ARG A 219 0.36 9.98 24.73
CA ARG A 219 1.36 11.04 24.81
C ARG A 219 2.53 10.71 23.90
N ARG A 220 2.64 11.38 22.75
CA ARG A 220 3.78 11.24 21.83
C ARG A 220 4.78 12.38 21.99
N VAL A 221 4.32 13.59 22.12
CA VAL A 221 5.16 14.79 22.26
C VAL A 221 5.19 15.26 23.71
N GLY A 222 4.10 15.09 24.43
CA GLY A 222 3.96 15.48 25.82
C GLY A 222 3.52 16.92 26.04
N ASP A 223 3.15 17.62 24.96
CA ASP A 223 2.57 18.96 25.07
C ASP A 223 1.15 18.89 25.61
N ASP A 224 0.71 19.99 26.23
CA ASP A 224 -0.66 20.10 26.72
C ASP A 224 -1.66 20.17 25.57
N VAL A 225 -2.72 19.36 25.67
CA VAL A 225 -3.86 19.34 24.75
C VAL A 225 -5.16 19.44 25.55
N PHE A 226 -6.20 19.93 24.88
CA PHE A 226 -7.53 19.95 25.49
C PHE A 226 -8.00 18.51 25.75
N MET A 227 -8.51 18.24 26.98
CA MET A 227 -9.08 16.97 27.40
C MET A 227 -10.49 17.21 27.95
N HIS A 228 -11.50 16.63 27.28
CA HIS A 228 -12.86 16.71 27.73
C HIS A 228 -13.12 15.77 28.90
N GLU A 229 -13.48 16.27 30.07
CA GLU A 229 -13.51 15.55 31.36
C GLU A 229 -14.29 14.22 31.36
N THR A 230 -15.37 14.09 30.57
CA THR A 230 -16.24 12.90 30.59
C THR A 230 -16.03 11.97 29.42
N ARG A 231 -15.25 12.35 28.40
CA ARG A 231 -15.06 11.61 27.16
C ARG A 231 -13.61 11.19 26.95
N ASP A 232 -12.67 12.07 27.28
CA ASP A 232 -11.28 11.89 26.94
C ASP A 232 -10.50 11.24 28.08
N ILE A 233 -9.65 10.28 27.73
CA ILE A 233 -8.85 9.52 28.68
C ILE A 233 -7.41 9.42 28.17
N TRP A 234 -6.42 9.65 29.02
CA TRP A 234 -5.05 9.36 28.65
C TRP A 234 -4.82 7.86 28.53
N TRP A 235 -4.08 7.46 27.49
CA TRP A 235 -3.68 6.04 27.31
C TRP A 235 -3.05 5.47 28.57
N SER A 236 -2.11 6.19 29.15
CA SER A 236 -1.42 5.77 30.38
C SER A 236 -2.34 5.55 31.58
N GLU A 237 -3.40 6.33 31.70
CA GLU A 237 -4.42 6.18 32.75
C GLU A 237 -5.31 4.97 32.48
N LEU A 238 -5.69 4.75 31.23
CA LEU A 238 -6.53 3.63 30.81
C LEU A 238 -5.85 2.29 31.09
N VAL A 239 -4.54 2.17 30.85
CA VAL A 239 -3.78 0.92 31.05
C VAL A 239 -3.22 0.78 32.45
N ALA A 240 -3.29 1.83 33.28
CA ALA A 240 -2.72 1.82 34.63
C ALA A 240 -3.41 0.76 35.53
N GLY A 241 -2.60 -0.20 36.01
CA GLY A 241 -3.07 -1.29 36.88
C GLY A 241 -3.85 -2.38 36.17
N GLU A 242 -4.01 -2.30 34.83
CA GLU A 242 -4.64 -3.38 34.07
C GLU A 242 -3.71 -4.61 33.98
N SER A 243 -4.31 -5.81 33.96
CA SER A 243 -3.62 -7.08 33.87
C SER A 243 -2.84 -7.21 32.55
N THR A 244 -1.67 -7.86 32.62
CA THR A 244 -0.91 -8.34 31.46
C THR A 244 -1.50 -9.57 30.81
N GLU A 245 -2.58 -10.11 31.36
CA GLU A 245 -3.37 -11.21 30.82
C GLU A 245 -4.74 -10.72 30.41
N CYS A 246 -5.18 -11.09 29.21
CA CYS A 246 -6.50 -10.79 28.68
C CYS A 246 -6.96 -11.98 27.84
N GLU A 247 -8.06 -12.61 28.21
CA GLU A 247 -8.61 -13.75 27.47
C GLU A 247 -9.03 -13.29 26.06
N PRO A 248 -8.52 -13.94 24.99
CA PRO A 248 -8.90 -13.57 23.64
C PRO A 248 -10.32 -14.02 23.30
N GLU A 249 -11.08 -13.17 22.61
CA GLU A 249 -12.40 -13.52 22.12
C GLU A 249 -12.31 -14.56 20.99
N ALA A 250 -13.07 -15.64 21.08
CA ALA A 250 -13.19 -16.59 19.98
C ALA A 250 -14.02 -15.97 18.84
N MET A 251 -13.38 -15.75 17.70
CA MET A 251 -13.99 -15.08 16.55
C MET A 251 -14.22 -16.05 15.42
N ASN A 252 -15.41 -16.03 14.82
CA ASN A 252 -15.65 -16.75 13.58
C ASN A 252 -14.66 -16.30 12.49
N ALA A 253 -14.24 -17.20 11.63
CA ALA A 253 -13.31 -16.93 10.54
C ALA A 253 -13.73 -15.74 9.65
N GLU A 254 -15.03 -15.55 9.47
CA GLU A 254 -15.62 -14.45 8.68
C GLU A 254 -16.04 -13.24 9.55
N ALA A 255 -15.64 -13.19 10.83
CA ALA A 255 -15.85 -11.99 11.65
C ALA A 255 -15.09 -10.79 11.08
N LEU A 256 -15.74 -9.60 11.11
CA LEU A 256 -15.12 -8.37 10.66
C LEU A 256 -13.87 -8.06 11.51
N LEU A 257 -12.72 -7.91 10.84
CA LEU A 257 -11.47 -7.54 11.46
C LEU A 257 -11.25 -6.03 11.39
N PHE A 258 -11.42 -5.47 10.20
CA PHE A 258 -11.27 -4.03 10.01
C PHE A 258 -12.08 -3.49 8.82
N LEU A 259 -12.29 -2.18 8.87
CA LEU A 259 -12.77 -1.34 7.78
C LEU A 259 -11.65 -0.41 7.35
N LEU A 260 -11.33 -0.41 6.06
CA LEU A 260 -10.35 0.54 5.52
C LEU A 260 -10.97 1.32 4.37
N TYR A 261 -10.94 2.65 4.50
CA TYR A 261 -11.60 3.55 3.55
C TYR A 261 -10.69 3.91 2.40
N THR A 262 -11.17 3.66 1.18
CA THR A 262 -10.51 4.08 -0.05
C THR A 262 -11.26 5.22 -0.73
N SER A 263 -10.53 6.08 -1.46
CA SER A 263 -11.16 7.09 -2.33
C SER A 263 -11.90 6.39 -3.46
N GLY A 264 -13.17 6.74 -3.64
CA GLY A 264 -13.97 6.27 -4.78
C GLY A 264 -13.96 7.29 -5.93
N THR A 265 -14.45 6.88 -7.10
CA THR A 265 -14.78 7.79 -8.22
C THR A 265 -15.96 8.72 -7.87
N THR A 266 -16.72 8.39 -6.85
CA THR A 266 -17.80 9.20 -6.25
C THR A 266 -17.27 9.94 -5.02
N ALA A 267 -17.94 11.00 -4.60
CA ALA A 267 -17.53 11.86 -3.47
C ALA A 267 -17.42 11.11 -2.13
N LYS A 268 -18.18 10.02 -1.93
CA LYS A 268 -18.18 9.27 -0.65
C LYS A 268 -17.12 8.16 -0.66
N PRO A 269 -16.20 8.08 0.36
CA PRO A 269 -15.25 6.99 0.51
C PRO A 269 -15.96 5.63 0.61
N LYS A 270 -15.25 4.56 0.21
CA LYS A 270 -15.72 3.17 0.31
C LYS A 270 -15.08 2.50 1.52
N GLY A 271 -15.87 2.05 2.48
CA GLY A 271 -15.41 1.22 3.60
C GLY A 271 -15.21 -0.23 3.15
N ILE A 272 -13.99 -0.63 2.86
CA ILE A 272 -13.67 -1.99 2.44
C ILE A 272 -13.68 -2.91 3.66
N LYS A 273 -14.49 -3.98 3.60
CA LYS A 273 -14.63 -4.97 4.67
C LYS A 273 -13.58 -6.07 4.53
N HIS A 274 -12.76 -6.30 5.55
CA HIS A 274 -11.89 -7.47 5.67
C HIS A 274 -12.22 -8.31 6.90
N THR A 275 -12.25 -9.63 6.71
CA THR A 275 -12.57 -10.61 7.76
C THR A 275 -11.31 -11.32 8.28
N ALA A 276 -11.41 -11.95 9.45
CA ALA A 276 -10.26 -12.38 10.23
C ALA A 276 -9.37 -13.44 9.54
N ALA A 277 -9.91 -14.63 9.28
CA ALA A 277 -9.07 -15.77 8.93
C ALA A 277 -8.52 -15.74 7.50
N GLY A 278 -9.38 -15.47 6.52
CA GLY A 278 -8.97 -15.45 5.11
C GLY A 278 -7.91 -14.37 4.84
N TYR A 279 -8.12 -13.17 5.38
CA TYR A 279 -7.17 -12.08 5.28
C TYR A 279 -5.82 -12.43 5.92
N LEU A 280 -5.82 -12.93 7.17
CA LEU A 280 -4.59 -13.29 7.87
C LEU A 280 -3.82 -14.40 7.17
N THR A 281 -4.53 -15.41 6.63
CA THR A 281 -3.93 -16.52 5.87
C THR A 281 -3.16 -15.99 4.65
N GLN A 282 -3.78 -15.11 3.88
CA GLN A 282 -3.12 -14.52 2.70
C GLN A 282 -1.98 -13.59 3.08
N ALA A 283 -2.17 -12.71 4.06
CA ALA A 283 -1.12 -11.78 4.50
C ALA A 283 0.12 -12.55 5.01
N ALA A 284 -0.08 -13.61 5.79
CA ALA A 284 1.02 -14.44 6.28
C ALA A 284 1.72 -15.19 5.15
N MET A 285 0.96 -15.87 4.26
CA MET A 285 1.53 -16.63 3.14
C MET A 285 2.34 -15.73 2.20
N THR A 286 1.77 -14.60 1.80
CA THR A 286 2.42 -13.71 0.84
C THR A 286 3.64 -13.02 1.45
N HIS A 287 3.59 -12.65 2.73
CA HIS A 287 4.75 -12.13 3.45
C HIS A 287 5.88 -13.16 3.56
N GLU A 288 5.56 -14.44 3.84
CA GLU A 288 6.56 -15.51 3.91
C GLU A 288 7.21 -15.78 2.55
N LEU A 289 6.41 -15.88 1.47
CA LEU A 289 6.89 -16.33 0.17
C LEU A 289 7.48 -15.21 -0.69
N VAL A 290 6.81 -14.06 -0.77
CA VAL A 290 7.26 -12.94 -1.63
C VAL A 290 8.53 -12.30 -1.11
N PHE A 291 8.66 -12.19 0.22
CA PHE A 291 9.87 -11.65 0.85
C PHE A 291 10.88 -12.74 1.25
N ASP A 292 10.62 -14.00 0.89
CA ASP A 292 11.50 -15.13 1.25
C ASP A 292 11.91 -15.10 2.72
N LEU A 293 10.98 -14.79 3.60
CA LEU A 293 11.25 -14.46 5.00
C LEU A 293 11.96 -15.60 5.74
N LYS A 294 13.12 -15.33 6.31
CA LYS A 294 13.81 -16.18 7.27
C LYS A 294 13.60 -15.60 8.67
N ALA A 295 12.42 -15.85 9.24
CA ALA A 295 11.98 -15.20 10.48
C ALA A 295 13.00 -15.26 11.63
N ALA A 296 13.90 -16.24 11.67
CA ALA A 296 14.94 -16.34 12.71
C ALA A 296 16.05 -15.28 12.58
N HIS A 297 16.28 -14.75 11.39
CA HIS A 297 17.46 -13.94 11.08
C HIS A 297 17.12 -12.60 10.44
N ASP A 298 15.97 -12.51 9.74
CA ASP A 298 15.62 -11.30 9.01
C ASP A 298 15.14 -10.18 9.92
N ILE A 299 15.54 -8.96 9.55
CA ILE A 299 14.95 -7.72 10.01
C ILE A 299 14.26 -7.08 8.82
N TYR A 300 12.95 -7.04 8.87
CA TYR A 300 12.08 -6.57 7.80
C TYR A 300 11.69 -5.11 8.01
N TRP A 301 11.73 -4.32 6.97
CA TRP A 301 11.24 -2.94 7.01
C TRP A 301 10.33 -2.63 5.84
N CYS A 302 9.06 -2.42 6.13
CA CYS A 302 8.10 -1.81 5.22
C CYS A 302 7.96 -0.33 5.58
N THR A 303 8.22 0.55 4.61
CA THR A 303 8.24 2.00 4.83
C THR A 303 6.88 2.66 4.61
N ALA A 304 5.82 1.88 4.42
CA ALA A 304 4.45 2.37 4.30
C ALA A 304 3.92 2.88 5.64
N ASP A 305 2.80 3.60 5.58
CA ASP A 305 2.04 4.00 6.76
C ASP A 305 0.92 2.98 7.05
N ILE A 306 0.67 2.71 8.33
CA ILE A 306 -0.38 1.78 8.77
C ILE A 306 -1.78 2.30 8.43
N GLY A 307 -1.95 3.60 8.20
CA GLY A 307 -3.20 4.17 7.66
C GLY A 307 -3.61 3.68 6.27
N TRP A 308 -2.76 2.87 5.61
CA TRP A 308 -3.01 2.21 4.33
C TRP A 308 -3.00 0.70 4.47
N VAL A 309 -3.59 0.00 3.51
CA VAL A 309 -3.64 -1.48 3.53
C VAL A 309 -2.25 -2.11 3.57
N THR A 310 -1.24 -1.47 2.96
CA THR A 310 0.14 -1.96 2.99
C THR A 310 0.66 -2.04 4.42
N GLY A 311 0.37 -1.05 5.24
CA GLY A 311 0.75 -1.08 6.66
C GLY A 311 -0.02 -2.15 7.44
N HIS A 312 -1.32 -2.32 7.20
CA HIS A 312 -2.10 -3.40 7.81
C HIS A 312 -1.50 -4.77 7.51
N SER A 313 -1.31 -5.08 6.22
CA SER A 313 -0.89 -6.41 5.77
C SER A 313 0.59 -6.69 6.00
N TYR A 314 1.46 -5.68 5.83
CA TYR A 314 2.91 -5.88 5.77
C TYR A 314 3.73 -5.05 6.77
N ILE A 315 3.08 -4.39 7.75
CA ILE A 315 3.74 -3.91 8.97
C ILE A 315 3.19 -4.64 10.19
N VAL A 316 1.87 -4.88 10.24
CA VAL A 316 1.22 -5.47 11.42
C VAL A 316 0.95 -6.96 11.21
N TYR A 317 -0.07 -7.32 10.42
CA TYR A 317 -0.62 -8.67 10.44
C TYR A 317 0.28 -9.75 9.84
N GLY A 318 0.80 -9.56 8.63
CA GLY A 318 1.68 -10.54 7.97
C GLY A 318 2.98 -10.78 8.72
N PRO A 319 3.76 -9.73 9.03
CA PRO A 319 5.01 -9.86 9.77
C PRO A 319 4.84 -10.49 11.14
N LEU A 320 3.88 -10.03 11.94
CA LEU A 320 3.64 -10.57 13.29
C LEU A 320 3.11 -12.01 13.25
N ALA A 321 2.22 -12.34 12.29
CA ALA A 321 1.77 -13.73 12.12
C ALA A 321 2.95 -14.66 11.80
N ASN A 322 3.96 -14.20 11.09
CA ASN A 322 5.15 -14.99 10.77
C ASN A 322 6.25 -14.93 11.85
N GLY A 323 6.04 -14.19 12.93
CA GLY A 323 7.03 -14.04 13.99
C GLY A 323 8.28 -13.27 13.51
N ALA A 324 8.13 -12.31 12.60
CA ALA A 324 9.22 -11.49 12.07
C ALA A 324 9.67 -10.43 13.08
N SER A 325 10.91 -9.95 12.93
CA SER A 325 11.38 -8.70 13.53
C SER A 325 11.26 -7.59 12.50
N SER A 326 10.64 -6.47 12.86
CA SER A 326 10.36 -5.38 11.92
C SER A 326 10.83 -4.03 12.45
N VAL A 327 11.13 -3.11 11.52
CA VAL A 327 11.35 -1.69 11.86
C VAL A 327 10.02 -0.96 11.74
N LEU A 328 9.71 -0.15 12.74
CA LEU A 328 8.59 0.78 12.76
C LEU A 328 9.17 2.21 12.83
N TYR A 329 8.95 3.01 11.82
CA TYR A 329 9.51 4.35 11.73
C TYR A 329 8.42 5.41 11.66
N GLU A 330 8.45 6.39 12.58
CA GLU A 330 7.68 7.61 12.50
C GLU A 330 8.54 8.71 11.92
N GLY A 331 8.29 9.14 10.69
CA GLY A 331 9.04 10.24 10.08
C GLY A 331 9.02 10.20 8.55
N THR A 332 9.81 11.10 7.98
CA THR A 332 10.00 11.20 6.54
C THR A 332 11.43 10.82 6.14
N PRO A 333 11.67 10.42 4.87
CA PRO A 333 13.00 9.96 4.46
C PRO A 333 14.06 11.07 4.39
N ASP A 334 13.65 12.34 4.46
CA ASP A 334 14.49 13.54 4.29
C ASP A 334 14.74 14.32 5.60
N PHE A 335 14.33 13.79 6.75
CA PHE A 335 14.50 14.48 8.02
C PHE A 335 15.25 13.60 9.05
N PRO A 336 16.27 14.13 9.75
CA PRO A 336 16.83 15.51 9.68
C PRO A 336 17.58 15.81 8.39
N ASP A 337 17.99 14.78 7.65
CA ASP A 337 18.63 14.88 6.35
C ASP A 337 18.31 13.67 5.45
N LYS A 338 18.85 13.65 4.23
CA LYS A 338 18.57 12.64 3.20
C LYS A 338 19.24 11.28 3.45
N ASP A 339 20.05 11.18 4.51
CA ASP A 339 20.71 9.94 4.93
C ASP A 339 19.79 9.04 5.77
N ARG A 340 18.68 9.58 6.26
CA ARG A 340 17.85 8.98 7.30
C ARG A 340 17.46 7.51 7.06
N PHE A 341 17.01 7.16 5.86
CA PHE A 341 16.63 5.78 5.55
C PHE A 341 17.83 4.83 5.59
N TRP A 342 18.94 5.27 5.07
CA TRP A 342 20.16 4.45 5.01
C TRP A 342 20.79 4.26 6.37
N GLU A 343 20.73 5.30 7.21
CA GLU A 343 21.11 5.23 8.62
C GLU A 343 20.28 4.20 9.40
N ILE A 344 18.97 4.11 9.15
CA ILE A 344 18.07 3.13 9.76
C ILE A 344 18.42 1.71 9.26
N VAL A 345 18.65 1.54 7.95
CA VAL A 345 19.06 0.24 7.38
C VAL A 345 20.34 -0.26 8.04
N GLU A 346 21.38 0.56 8.09
CA GLU A 346 22.66 0.21 8.71
C GLU A 346 22.51 -0.07 10.20
N ARG A 347 21.82 0.80 10.95
CA ARG A 347 21.67 0.71 12.41
C ARG A 347 21.01 -0.58 12.85
N TYR A 348 19.96 -0.99 12.19
CA TYR A 348 19.20 -2.18 12.57
C TYR A 348 19.61 -3.43 11.78
N GLY A 349 20.51 -3.29 10.81
CA GLY A 349 20.88 -4.40 9.93
C GLY A 349 19.68 -4.92 9.13
N VAL A 350 18.90 -4.01 8.55
CA VAL A 350 17.71 -4.38 7.77
C VAL A 350 18.09 -5.31 6.62
N THR A 351 17.43 -6.46 6.53
CA THR A 351 17.71 -7.47 5.50
C THR A 351 16.70 -7.45 4.35
N ILE A 352 15.49 -6.97 4.60
CA ILE A 352 14.41 -6.86 3.61
C ILE A 352 13.83 -5.46 3.68
N LEU A 353 13.91 -4.72 2.56
CA LEU A 353 13.38 -3.35 2.44
C LEU A 353 12.24 -3.31 1.43
N TYR A 354 11.02 -2.96 1.89
CA TYR A 354 9.81 -2.85 1.07
C TYR A 354 9.32 -1.41 1.06
N THR A 355 9.40 -0.75 -0.10
CA THR A 355 9.12 0.69 -0.23
C THR A 355 8.36 1.03 -1.52
N ALA A 356 7.95 2.29 -1.66
CA ALA A 356 7.22 2.74 -2.83
C ALA A 356 8.15 3.23 -3.95
N PRO A 357 7.81 3.03 -5.24
CA PRO A 357 8.55 3.58 -6.38
C PRO A 357 8.78 5.09 -6.30
N THR A 358 7.82 5.84 -5.75
CA THR A 358 7.98 7.27 -5.50
C THR A 358 9.14 7.59 -4.55
N ALA A 359 9.35 6.80 -3.48
CA ALA A 359 10.50 6.96 -2.60
C ALA A 359 11.81 6.69 -3.36
N ILE A 360 11.85 5.62 -4.16
CA ILE A 360 13.02 5.27 -4.98
C ILE A 360 13.36 6.40 -5.94
N ARG A 361 12.38 6.95 -6.69
CA ARG A 361 12.60 8.09 -7.58
C ARG A 361 13.10 9.34 -6.82
N THR A 362 12.61 9.54 -5.62
CA THR A 362 13.10 10.62 -4.75
C THR A 362 14.56 10.41 -4.37
N PHE A 363 14.97 9.19 -4.00
CA PHE A 363 16.36 8.86 -3.73
C PHE A 363 17.25 9.02 -4.97
N MET A 364 16.79 8.60 -6.14
CA MET A 364 17.48 8.85 -7.42
C MET A 364 17.72 10.35 -7.66
N LYS A 365 16.71 11.18 -7.38
CA LYS A 365 16.79 12.64 -7.53
C LYS A 365 17.81 13.25 -6.56
N TRP A 366 17.91 12.73 -5.35
CA TRP A 366 18.87 13.21 -4.37
C TRP A 366 20.32 12.84 -4.69
N GLY A 367 20.53 11.72 -5.37
CA GLY A 367 21.85 11.22 -5.75
C GLY A 367 22.29 10.00 -4.94
N THR A 368 23.39 9.42 -5.36
CA THR A 368 23.93 8.16 -4.80
C THR A 368 24.89 8.40 -3.62
N GLU A 369 25.29 9.63 -3.38
CA GLU A 369 26.19 10.00 -2.29
C GLU A 369 25.60 9.74 -0.89
N TYR A 370 24.28 9.73 -0.75
CA TYR A 370 23.62 9.45 0.53
C TYR A 370 23.69 7.97 0.90
N PRO A 371 23.17 7.03 0.09
CA PRO A 371 23.31 5.61 0.41
C PRO A 371 24.76 5.13 0.46
N ALA A 372 25.67 5.76 -0.30
CA ALA A 372 27.08 5.35 -0.33
C ALA A 372 27.85 5.64 0.97
N LYS A 373 27.30 6.44 1.91
CA LYS A 373 27.88 6.69 3.23
C LYS A 373 27.61 5.56 4.24
N HIS A 374 26.70 4.66 3.94
CA HIS A 374 26.17 3.67 4.86
C HIS A 374 26.48 2.24 4.42
N ASP A 375 26.62 1.33 5.38
CA ASP A 375 26.72 -0.09 5.11
C ASP A 375 25.34 -0.69 4.86
N LEU A 376 25.02 -0.95 3.60
CA LEU A 376 23.76 -1.59 3.16
C LEU A 376 23.93 -3.09 2.87
N SER A 377 25.07 -3.70 3.20
CA SER A 377 25.40 -5.10 2.89
C SER A 377 24.49 -6.11 3.57
N SER A 378 23.73 -5.70 4.59
CA SER A 378 22.71 -6.54 5.22
C SER A 378 21.50 -6.80 4.32
N LEU A 379 21.23 -5.94 3.32
CA LEU A 379 20.07 -6.07 2.43
C LEU A 379 20.22 -7.29 1.51
N ARG A 380 19.33 -8.26 1.66
CA ARG A 380 19.27 -9.47 0.82
C ARG A 380 18.05 -9.56 -0.08
N LEU A 381 17.02 -8.72 0.16
CA LEU A 381 15.82 -8.62 -0.67
C LEU A 381 15.25 -7.21 -0.64
N LEU A 382 14.87 -6.71 -1.81
CA LEU A 382 14.22 -5.42 -2.01
C LEU A 382 12.82 -5.63 -2.58
N GLY A 383 11.87 -4.78 -2.21
CA GLY A 383 10.51 -4.86 -2.74
C GLY A 383 9.92 -3.48 -3.04
N THR A 384 8.94 -3.47 -3.96
CA THR A 384 8.23 -2.25 -4.37
C THR A 384 6.72 -2.43 -4.31
N VAL A 385 5.99 -1.36 -3.96
CA VAL A 385 4.55 -1.37 -3.71
C VAL A 385 3.87 -0.04 -3.98
N GLY A 386 2.60 -0.14 -4.34
CA GLY A 386 1.65 0.99 -4.32
C GLY A 386 1.41 1.65 -5.67
N GLU A 387 2.33 1.54 -6.60
CA GLU A 387 2.22 2.00 -7.98
C GLU A 387 3.16 1.20 -8.89
N PRO A 388 2.94 1.18 -10.22
CA PRO A 388 3.91 0.57 -11.13
C PRO A 388 5.27 1.25 -11.02
N ILE A 389 6.35 0.47 -11.00
CA ILE A 389 7.72 0.99 -11.04
C ILE A 389 8.21 1.03 -12.47
N ASN A 390 8.81 2.13 -12.87
CA ASN A 390 9.47 2.20 -14.17
C ASN A 390 10.80 1.41 -14.16
N PRO A 391 11.21 0.81 -15.28
CA PRO A 391 12.39 -0.04 -15.36
C PRO A 391 13.68 0.61 -14.85
N GLU A 392 13.89 1.90 -15.13
CA GLU A 392 15.11 2.59 -14.72
C GLU A 392 15.19 2.81 -13.19
N ALA A 393 14.05 3.08 -12.52
CA ALA A 393 14.02 3.14 -11.07
C ALA A 393 14.23 1.76 -10.43
N TRP A 394 13.72 0.71 -11.04
CA TRP A 394 13.95 -0.67 -10.61
C TRP A 394 15.44 -1.05 -10.73
N ILE A 395 16.09 -0.70 -11.86
CA ILE A 395 17.52 -0.94 -12.07
C ILE A 395 18.36 -0.14 -11.07
N TRP A 396 18.06 1.15 -10.89
CA TRP A 396 18.75 1.98 -9.92
C TRP A 396 18.66 1.39 -8.49
N TYR A 397 17.46 0.95 -8.11
CA TYR A 397 17.22 0.34 -6.79
C TYR A 397 18.05 -0.92 -6.60
N ARG A 398 18.11 -1.77 -7.63
CA ARG A 398 18.93 -2.99 -7.62
C ARG A 398 20.43 -2.70 -7.59
N GLU A 399 20.91 -1.75 -8.39
CA GLU A 399 22.34 -1.44 -8.52
C GLU A 399 22.89 -0.73 -7.28
N TRP A 400 22.24 0.34 -6.85
CA TRP A 400 22.78 1.22 -5.83
C TRP A 400 22.40 0.81 -4.40
N ILE A 401 21.23 0.24 -4.21
CA ILE A 401 20.76 -0.20 -2.88
C ILE A 401 20.98 -1.70 -2.70
N GLY A 402 20.78 -2.49 -3.72
CA GLY A 402 20.92 -3.94 -3.71
C GLY A 402 22.28 -4.45 -4.19
N ALA A 403 23.31 -3.63 -4.28
CA ALA A 403 24.67 -3.99 -4.72
C ALA A 403 24.70 -4.82 -6.03
N ASN A 404 23.73 -4.63 -6.90
CA ASN A 404 23.51 -5.32 -8.18
C ASN A 404 23.32 -6.85 -8.08
N THR A 405 23.15 -7.39 -6.88
CA THR A 405 22.96 -8.82 -6.63
C THR A 405 21.62 -9.14 -5.98
N THR A 406 21.10 -8.24 -5.16
CA THR A 406 19.87 -8.40 -4.40
C THR A 406 18.65 -8.46 -5.33
N PRO A 407 17.76 -9.47 -5.20
CA PRO A 407 16.52 -9.52 -5.95
C PRO A 407 15.59 -8.38 -5.57
N VAL A 408 14.87 -7.85 -6.57
CA VAL A 408 13.83 -6.83 -6.38
C VAL A 408 12.48 -7.42 -6.76
N VAL A 409 11.57 -7.52 -5.81
CA VAL A 409 10.20 -7.99 -6.03
C VAL A 409 9.26 -6.80 -6.22
N ASP A 410 8.69 -6.67 -7.40
CA ASP A 410 7.64 -5.72 -7.69
C ASP A 410 6.28 -6.37 -7.44
N THR A 411 5.41 -5.71 -6.65
CA THR A 411 4.17 -6.31 -6.18
C THR A 411 2.95 -5.55 -6.68
N TRP A 412 1.98 -6.28 -7.23
CA TRP A 412 0.67 -5.71 -7.53
C TRP A 412 -0.41 -6.30 -6.61
N TRP A 413 -1.19 -5.42 -6.03
CA TRP A 413 -2.36 -5.70 -5.20
C TRP A 413 -3.10 -4.42 -4.83
N GLN A 414 -4.23 -4.56 -4.15
CA GLN A 414 -5.13 -3.46 -3.81
C GLN A 414 -5.60 -3.58 -2.36
N THR A 415 -6.21 -2.51 -1.81
CA THR A 415 -6.93 -2.59 -0.54
C THR A 415 -7.98 -3.71 -0.59
N GLU A 416 -8.67 -3.80 -1.69
CA GLU A 416 -9.72 -4.77 -1.98
C GLU A 416 -9.23 -6.22 -2.01
N THR A 417 -7.97 -6.45 -2.35
CA THR A 417 -7.40 -7.81 -2.40
C THR A 417 -6.85 -8.30 -1.07
N GLY A 418 -6.63 -7.40 -0.11
CA GLY A 418 -6.13 -7.70 1.23
C GLY A 418 -4.66 -8.08 1.31
N GLY A 419 -4.06 -8.56 0.24
CA GLY A 419 -2.66 -8.94 0.16
C GLY A 419 -2.17 -9.03 -1.28
N ILE A 420 -0.88 -9.32 -1.47
CA ILE A 420 -0.22 -9.41 -2.77
C ILE A 420 -0.86 -10.49 -3.62
N MET A 421 -1.11 -10.17 -4.89
CA MET A 421 -1.75 -11.04 -5.88
C MET A 421 -0.77 -11.46 -6.97
N ILE A 422 0.04 -10.53 -7.46
CA ILE A 422 1.02 -10.74 -8.53
C ILE A 422 2.36 -10.21 -8.04
N ALA A 423 3.35 -11.07 -8.05
CA ALA A 423 4.74 -10.74 -7.70
C ALA A 423 5.67 -11.86 -8.14
N PRO A 424 6.96 -11.59 -8.39
CA PRO A 424 7.93 -12.65 -8.53
C PRO A 424 8.13 -13.37 -7.18
N LEU A 425 8.28 -14.69 -7.22
CA LEU A 425 8.75 -15.47 -6.07
C LEU A 425 10.28 -15.58 -6.16
N PRO A 426 11.02 -15.01 -5.21
CA PRO A 426 12.47 -15.10 -5.19
C PRO A 426 12.95 -16.57 -5.21
N GLY A 427 13.96 -16.84 -6.00
CA GLY A 427 14.47 -18.22 -6.19
C GLY A 427 13.73 -19.05 -7.25
N VAL A 428 12.55 -18.64 -7.70
CA VAL A 428 11.73 -19.33 -8.71
C VAL A 428 11.59 -18.53 -9.99
N THR A 429 11.28 -17.24 -9.85
CA THR A 429 10.88 -16.37 -10.97
C THR A 429 12.05 -15.55 -11.48
N THR A 430 12.26 -15.53 -12.80
CA THR A 430 13.17 -14.57 -13.43
C THR A 430 12.60 -13.17 -13.30
N LEU A 431 13.37 -12.25 -12.73
CA LEU A 431 12.96 -10.86 -12.51
C LEU A 431 13.08 -10.05 -13.80
N LEU A 432 12.15 -9.13 -13.98
CA LEU A 432 12.06 -8.22 -15.12
C LEU A 432 11.84 -6.80 -14.60
N PRO A 433 12.71 -5.82 -14.93
CA PRO A 433 12.55 -4.45 -14.46
C PRO A 433 11.19 -3.85 -14.83
N GLY A 434 10.39 -3.46 -13.84
CA GLY A 434 9.06 -2.87 -14.02
C GLY A 434 7.92 -3.87 -14.24
N SER A 435 8.17 -5.18 -14.10
CA SER A 435 7.13 -6.20 -14.19
C SER A 435 6.84 -6.84 -12.83
N ALA A 436 5.57 -6.94 -12.48
CA ALA A 436 5.14 -7.76 -11.34
C ALA A 436 5.20 -9.27 -11.64
N THR A 437 5.60 -9.65 -12.85
CA THR A 437 5.80 -10.98 -13.38
C THR A 437 4.54 -11.84 -13.42
N ARG A 438 4.29 -12.74 -12.48
CA ARG A 438 3.22 -13.73 -12.58
C ARG A 438 2.33 -13.76 -11.32
N PRO A 439 1.06 -14.18 -11.46
CA PRO A 439 0.19 -14.38 -10.31
C PRO A 439 0.84 -15.33 -9.30
N LEU A 440 0.59 -15.08 -8.02
CA LEU A 440 1.02 -15.99 -6.95
C LEU A 440 0.25 -17.33 -7.02
N PRO A 441 0.80 -18.41 -6.47
CA PRO A 441 0.10 -19.69 -6.40
C PRO A 441 -1.28 -19.53 -5.75
N GLY A 442 -2.32 -20.11 -6.36
CA GLY A 442 -3.70 -20.02 -5.88
C GLY A 442 -4.43 -18.72 -6.23
N ILE A 443 -3.85 -17.87 -7.07
CA ILE A 443 -4.46 -16.64 -7.58
C ILE A 443 -4.72 -16.77 -9.08
N GLY A 444 -5.98 -16.62 -9.48
CA GLY A 444 -6.39 -16.62 -10.88
C GLY A 444 -6.52 -15.20 -11.42
N VAL A 445 -5.75 -14.89 -12.47
CA VAL A 445 -5.77 -13.58 -13.12
C VAL A 445 -5.90 -13.74 -14.62
N ASP A 446 -6.66 -12.86 -15.24
CA ASP A 446 -6.73 -12.76 -16.71
C ASP A 446 -6.69 -11.29 -17.13
N ILE A 447 -6.38 -11.06 -18.39
CA ILE A 447 -6.49 -9.76 -19.05
C ILE A 447 -7.58 -9.85 -20.10
N VAL A 448 -8.55 -8.95 -20.04
CA VAL A 448 -9.70 -8.93 -20.91
C VAL A 448 -9.84 -7.61 -21.69
N ASN A 449 -10.48 -7.68 -22.84
CA ASN A 449 -10.87 -6.51 -23.61
C ASN A 449 -12.19 -5.87 -23.09
N ASP A 450 -12.69 -4.83 -23.77
CA ASP A 450 -13.94 -4.13 -23.40
C ASP A 450 -15.20 -5.04 -23.44
N ARG A 451 -15.13 -6.21 -24.09
CA ARG A 451 -16.22 -7.19 -24.16
C ARG A 451 -16.11 -8.27 -23.10
N GLY A 452 -15.07 -8.22 -22.24
CA GLY A 452 -14.80 -9.27 -21.25
C GLY A 452 -14.15 -10.53 -21.85
N GLU A 453 -13.69 -10.50 -23.09
CA GLU A 453 -13.00 -11.61 -23.76
C GLU A 453 -11.50 -11.58 -23.41
N SER A 454 -10.91 -12.75 -23.15
CA SER A 454 -9.48 -12.88 -22.83
C SER A 454 -8.61 -12.36 -23.98
N VAL A 455 -7.61 -11.58 -23.64
CA VAL A 455 -6.63 -11.02 -24.61
C VAL A 455 -5.48 -12.01 -24.79
N PRO A 456 -5.04 -12.28 -26.04
CA PRO A 456 -3.88 -13.13 -26.30
C PRO A 456 -2.59 -12.60 -25.66
N LEU A 457 -1.59 -13.49 -25.53
CA LEU A 457 -0.23 -13.08 -25.12
C LEU A 457 0.31 -11.99 -26.05
N GLY A 458 1.02 -11.02 -25.48
CA GLY A 458 1.48 -9.81 -26.16
C GLY A 458 0.48 -8.66 -26.15
N GLY A 459 -0.78 -8.91 -25.76
CA GLY A 459 -1.83 -7.88 -25.70
C GLY A 459 -2.04 -7.28 -24.31
N GLY A 460 -2.65 -6.09 -24.30
CA GLY A 460 -3.05 -5.38 -23.08
C GLY A 460 -4.55 -5.20 -22.95
N GLY A 461 -5.01 -5.00 -21.73
CA GLY A 461 -6.43 -4.85 -21.43
C GLY A 461 -6.68 -4.60 -19.95
N TYR A 462 -7.85 -5.00 -19.47
CA TYR A 462 -8.27 -4.86 -18.09
C TYR A 462 -7.91 -6.09 -17.27
N VAL A 463 -7.40 -5.85 -16.08
CA VAL A 463 -7.10 -6.92 -15.12
C VAL A 463 -8.40 -7.41 -14.48
N VAL A 464 -8.64 -8.70 -14.52
CA VAL A 464 -9.72 -9.37 -13.80
C VAL A 464 -9.20 -10.55 -12.99
N LEU A 465 -9.83 -10.82 -11.86
CA LEU A 465 -9.55 -12.01 -11.06
C LEU A 465 -10.65 -13.04 -11.34
N THR A 466 -10.25 -14.29 -11.57
CA THR A 466 -11.12 -15.32 -12.15
C THR A 466 -11.81 -16.21 -11.14
N HIS A 467 -11.37 -16.19 -9.89
CA HIS A 467 -11.97 -16.93 -8.77
C HIS A 467 -11.66 -16.23 -7.44
N PRO A 468 -12.43 -16.50 -6.37
CA PRO A 468 -12.21 -15.87 -5.07
C PRO A 468 -10.90 -16.33 -4.43
N TRP A 469 -10.34 -15.48 -3.59
CA TRP A 469 -9.11 -15.71 -2.80
C TRP A 469 -9.39 -15.38 -1.33
N PRO A 470 -8.61 -15.92 -0.35
CA PRO A 470 -8.96 -15.80 1.07
C PRO A 470 -9.05 -14.36 1.59
N GLY A 471 -8.12 -13.48 1.20
CA GLY A 471 -8.10 -12.07 1.61
C GLY A 471 -8.98 -11.15 0.76
N MET A 472 -9.83 -11.69 -0.11
CA MET A 472 -10.80 -10.91 -0.89
C MET A 472 -11.68 -10.09 0.04
N LEU A 473 -11.94 -8.83 -0.32
CA LEU A 473 -12.91 -8.01 0.40
C LEU A 473 -14.27 -8.73 0.51
N ARG A 474 -14.95 -8.53 1.63
CA ARG A 474 -16.30 -9.08 1.86
C ARG A 474 -17.40 -8.08 1.53
N GLY A 475 -17.10 -7.10 0.67
CA GLY A 475 -18.01 -6.06 0.22
C GLY A 475 -17.62 -4.65 0.70
N ILE A 476 -18.47 -3.68 0.41
CA ILE A 476 -18.41 -2.32 0.92
C ILE A 476 -19.32 -2.23 2.14
N TRP A 477 -18.87 -1.56 3.20
CA TRP A 477 -19.63 -1.41 4.42
C TRP A 477 -20.98 -0.69 4.17
N GLY A 478 -22.06 -1.37 4.53
CA GLY A 478 -23.42 -0.85 4.38
C GLY A 478 -23.91 -0.65 2.94
N ASP A 479 -23.18 -1.15 1.92
CA ASP A 479 -23.49 -0.87 0.50
C ASP A 479 -23.11 -2.04 -0.44
N ASP A 480 -23.85 -3.13 -0.32
CA ASP A 480 -23.60 -4.32 -1.15
C ASP A 480 -23.95 -4.08 -2.64
N GLU A 481 -24.89 -3.18 -2.94
CA GLU A 481 -25.22 -2.80 -4.31
C GLU A 481 -24.01 -2.11 -4.98
N ARG A 482 -23.39 -1.15 -4.29
CA ARG A 482 -22.18 -0.47 -4.78
C ARG A 482 -21.01 -1.44 -4.94
N TYR A 483 -20.90 -2.46 -4.07
CA TYR A 483 -19.91 -3.53 -4.21
C TYR A 483 -20.09 -4.29 -5.53
N VAL A 484 -21.30 -4.74 -5.82
CA VAL A 484 -21.62 -5.45 -7.06
C VAL A 484 -21.38 -4.56 -8.28
N GLN A 485 -21.88 -3.32 -8.24
CA GLN A 485 -21.71 -2.37 -9.35
C GLN A 485 -20.27 -2.04 -9.63
N THR A 486 -19.45 -1.84 -8.59
CA THR A 486 -18.05 -1.42 -8.76
C THR A 486 -17.17 -2.54 -9.29
N TYR A 487 -17.32 -3.75 -8.79
CA TYR A 487 -16.34 -4.80 -9.00
C TYR A 487 -16.83 -5.99 -9.84
N TRP A 488 -18.15 -6.15 -10.04
CA TRP A 488 -18.71 -7.36 -10.65
C TRP A 488 -19.63 -7.12 -11.85
N SER A 489 -20.04 -5.86 -12.08
CA SER A 489 -20.97 -5.55 -13.16
C SER A 489 -20.32 -5.45 -14.53
N LYS A 490 -19.03 -5.06 -14.60
CA LYS A 490 -18.33 -4.75 -15.85
C LYS A 490 -17.94 -6.00 -16.65
N VAL A 491 -17.50 -7.03 -15.96
CA VAL A 491 -17.15 -8.33 -16.56
C VAL A 491 -17.88 -9.42 -15.80
N PRO A 492 -18.88 -10.08 -16.38
CA PRO A 492 -19.65 -11.12 -15.70
C PRO A 492 -18.74 -12.24 -15.15
N HIS A 493 -19.03 -12.69 -13.95
CA HIS A 493 -18.33 -13.80 -13.27
C HIS A 493 -16.86 -13.57 -12.95
N ARG A 494 -16.37 -12.30 -13.00
CA ARG A 494 -14.99 -11.96 -12.74
C ARG A 494 -14.89 -10.66 -11.94
N TYR A 495 -14.03 -10.67 -10.94
CA TYR A 495 -13.72 -9.44 -10.20
C TYR A 495 -12.95 -8.47 -11.09
N PHE A 496 -13.45 -7.26 -11.22
CA PHE A 496 -12.87 -6.20 -12.04
C PHE A 496 -11.97 -5.30 -11.19
N ALA A 497 -10.64 -5.39 -11.40
CA ALA A 497 -9.67 -4.66 -10.57
C ALA A 497 -9.63 -3.13 -10.84
N GLY A 498 -10.08 -2.69 -12.01
CA GLY A 498 -9.99 -1.28 -12.43
C GLY A 498 -8.57 -0.84 -12.79
N ASP A 499 -7.65 -1.78 -12.97
CA ASP A 499 -6.29 -1.55 -13.44
C ASP A 499 -6.12 -2.11 -14.85
N GLY A 500 -5.27 -1.44 -15.63
CA GLY A 500 -4.82 -1.91 -16.94
C GLY A 500 -3.50 -2.67 -16.81
N ALA A 501 -3.35 -3.74 -17.57
CA ALA A 501 -2.08 -4.44 -17.70
C ALA A 501 -1.95 -5.06 -19.09
N ARG A 502 -0.72 -5.39 -19.47
CA ARG A 502 -0.42 -6.28 -20.59
C ARG A 502 0.23 -7.56 -20.10
N ARG A 503 0.09 -8.59 -20.88
CA ARG A 503 0.76 -9.88 -20.66
C ARG A 503 1.73 -10.11 -21.81
N ASP A 504 3.05 -10.21 -21.53
CA ASP A 504 4.04 -10.41 -22.58
C ASP A 504 3.96 -11.83 -23.19
N ALA A 505 4.83 -12.13 -24.15
CA ALA A 505 4.86 -13.43 -24.83
C ALA A 505 5.21 -14.60 -23.89
N ASP A 506 5.90 -14.32 -22.79
CA ASP A 506 6.29 -15.30 -21.75
C ASP A 506 5.22 -15.39 -20.63
N GLY A 507 4.16 -14.58 -20.70
CA GLY A 507 3.06 -14.58 -19.74
C GLY A 507 3.27 -13.67 -18.53
N ASN A 508 4.30 -12.81 -18.53
CA ASN A 508 4.52 -11.86 -17.43
C ASN A 508 3.58 -10.66 -17.51
N TYR A 509 3.15 -10.18 -16.34
CA TYR A 509 2.22 -9.06 -16.20
C TYR A 509 2.97 -7.74 -16.00
N TRP A 510 2.59 -6.77 -16.80
CA TRP A 510 3.11 -5.40 -16.80
C TRP A 510 1.95 -4.45 -16.52
N PHE A 511 1.95 -3.82 -15.36
CA PHE A 511 0.87 -2.91 -14.99
C PHE A 511 1.05 -1.55 -15.67
N MET A 512 -0.06 -1.05 -16.21
CA MET A 512 -0.14 0.19 -16.99
C MET A 512 -0.87 1.31 -16.22
N GLY A 513 -1.16 1.07 -14.93
CA GLY A 513 -1.87 1.99 -14.05
C GLY A 513 -3.38 1.81 -14.07
N ARG A 514 -4.09 2.78 -13.51
CA ARG A 514 -5.56 2.79 -13.45
C ARG A 514 -6.15 2.99 -14.84
N ILE A 515 -7.24 2.30 -15.12
CA ILE A 515 -7.96 2.48 -16.39
C ILE A 515 -8.48 3.91 -16.60
N ASP A 516 -8.75 4.63 -15.52
CA ASP A 516 -9.17 6.03 -15.55
C ASP A 516 -8.03 6.97 -15.99
N ASP A 517 -6.78 6.51 -15.93
CA ASP A 517 -5.57 7.24 -16.35
C ASP A 517 -5.12 6.87 -17.79
N VAL A 518 -5.79 5.93 -18.46
CA VAL A 518 -5.52 5.60 -19.86
C VAL A 518 -6.03 6.73 -20.76
N MET A 519 -5.16 7.25 -21.63
CA MET A 519 -5.46 8.31 -22.59
C MET A 519 -5.96 7.72 -23.90
N ASN A 520 -6.86 8.43 -24.57
CA ASN A 520 -7.31 8.08 -25.92
C ASN A 520 -6.84 9.16 -26.92
N VAL A 521 -5.69 8.91 -27.53
CA VAL A 521 -5.04 9.84 -28.48
C VAL A 521 -5.21 9.31 -29.90
N SER A 522 -5.97 9.99 -30.73
CA SER A 522 -6.23 9.59 -32.12
C SER A 522 -6.80 8.17 -32.27
N GLY A 523 -7.59 7.71 -31.30
CA GLY A 523 -8.14 6.35 -31.28
C GLY A 523 -7.21 5.29 -30.67
N HIS A 524 -5.99 5.65 -30.30
CA HIS A 524 -5.04 4.78 -29.59
C HIS A 524 -5.21 4.92 -28.08
N ARG A 525 -5.31 3.80 -27.37
CA ARG A 525 -5.40 3.76 -25.91
C ARG A 525 -4.02 3.61 -25.31
N ILE A 526 -3.49 4.70 -24.77
CA ILE A 526 -2.11 4.83 -24.32
C ILE A 526 -2.07 4.93 -22.79
N SER A 527 -1.20 4.17 -22.17
CA SER A 527 -0.95 4.27 -20.74
C SER A 527 -0.14 5.53 -20.41
N THR A 528 -0.55 6.26 -19.36
CA THR A 528 0.26 7.34 -18.80
C THR A 528 1.61 6.82 -18.31
N THR A 529 1.64 5.61 -17.75
CA THR A 529 2.85 4.96 -17.21
C THR A 529 3.91 4.72 -18.29
N GLU A 530 3.52 4.36 -19.53
CA GLU A 530 4.49 4.19 -20.62
C GLU A 530 5.13 5.52 -21.04
N ILE A 531 4.33 6.58 -21.13
CA ILE A 531 4.85 7.94 -21.40
C ILE A 531 5.80 8.39 -20.29
N GLU A 532 5.39 8.22 -19.03
CA GLU A 532 6.19 8.55 -17.84
C GLU A 532 7.51 7.78 -17.82
N SER A 533 7.48 6.49 -18.14
CA SER A 533 8.68 5.65 -18.23
C SER A 533 9.62 6.11 -19.35
N ALA A 534 9.08 6.45 -20.52
CA ALA A 534 9.88 6.97 -21.61
C ALA A 534 10.53 8.32 -21.26
N LEU A 535 9.82 9.19 -20.52
CA LEU A 535 10.39 10.47 -20.07
C LEU A 535 11.49 10.26 -19.03
N VAL A 536 11.30 9.36 -18.05
CA VAL A 536 12.28 9.07 -16.99
C VAL A 536 13.51 8.34 -17.52
N ASP A 537 13.40 7.59 -18.62
CA ASP A 537 14.55 7.02 -19.35
C ASP A 537 15.55 8.10 -19.84
N HIS A 538 15.10 9.34 -20.00
CA HIS A 538 16.00 10.43 -20.38
C HIS A 538 16.93 10.83 -19.22
N PRO A 539 18.28 10.92 -19.42
CA PRO A 539 19.27 11.09 -18.34
C PRO A 539 19.04 12.31 -17.42
N ARG A 540 18.43 13.39 -17.94
CA ARG A 540 18.19 14.64 -17.19
C ARG A 540 16.86 14.66 -16.45
N VAL A 541 15.96 13.71 -16.69
CA VAL A 541 14.65 13.64 -16.04
C VAL A 541 14.76 12.89 -14.73
N ALA A 542 14.23 13.48 -13.64
CA ALA A 542 14.17 12.85 -12.33
C ALA A 542 12.83 12.13 -12.11
N GLU A 543 11.73 12.81 -12.51
CA GLU A 543 10.37 12.31 -12.34
C GLU A 543 9.46 12.90 -13.42
N ALA A 544 8.47 12.13 -13.84
CA ALA A 544 7.47 12.58 -14.79
C ALA A 544 6.09 12.07 -14.43
N ALA A 545 5.07 12.83 -14.78
CA ALA A 545 3.67 12.42 -14.76
C ALA A 545 3.00 12.83 -16.06
N ALA A 546 2.08 12.00 -16.57
CA ALA A 546 1.33 12.30 -17.78
C ALA A 546 -0.17 12.26 -17.53
N CYS A 547 -0.92 13.03 -18.29
CA CYS A 547 -2.38 12.94 -18.35
C CYS A 547 -2.88 13.32 -19.76
N GLY A 548 -4.12 12.95 -20.08
CA GLY A 548 -4.80 13.40 -21.28
C GLY A 548 -5.42 14.78 -21.05
N LYS A 549 -5.15 15.73 -21.94
CA LYS A 549 -5.89 17.01 -22.09
C LYS A 549 -6.84 16.87 -23.27
N LEU A 550 -8.08 17.37 -23.16
CA LEU A 550 -9.02 17.40 -24.28
C LEU A 550 -8.41 18.15 -25.47
N ASP A 551 -8.53 17.57 -26.65
CA ASP A 551 -7.98 18.08 -27.90
C ASP A 551 -8.96 17.82 -29.04
N GLU A 552 -9.28 18.87 -29.82
CA GLU A 552 -10.29 18.81 -30.87
C GLU A 552 -9.91 17.88 -32.03
N MET A 553 -8.62 17.74 -32.33
CA MET A 553 -8.12 16.94 -33.45
C MET A 553 -7.93 15.47 -33.09
N THR A 554 -7.43 15.18 -31.88
CA THR A 554 -7.00 13.86 -31.48
C THR A 554 -7.89 13.21 -30.40
N GLY A 555 -8.95 13.92 -29.95
CA GLY A 555 -9.80 13.55 -28.82
C GLY A 555 -9.13 13.89 -27.50
N GLN A 556 -7.92 13.39 -27.29
CA GLN A 556 -7.02 13.81 -26.21
C GLN A 556 -5.61 13.98 -26.76
N ALA A 557 -4.88 14.96 -26.20
CA ALA A 557 -3.45 15.14 -26.40
C ALA A 557 -2.69 14.75 -25.12
N VAL A 558 -1.48 14.24 -25.30
CA VAL A 558 -0.60 13.93 -24.16
C VAL A 558 -0.07 15.21 -23.54
N TYR A 559 -0.31 15.40 -22.26
CA TYR A 559 0.26 16.45 -21.43
C TYR A 559 1.24 15.84 -20.43
N ALA A 560 2.50 16.25 -20.46
CA ALA A 560 3.55 15.77 -19.57
C ALA A 560 3.97 16.84 -18.56
N PHE A 561 4.13 16.47 -17.31
CA PHE A 561 4.70 17.27 -16.22
C PHE A 561 6.03 16.64 -15.82
N VAL A 562 7.12 17.40 -15.85
CA VAL A 562 8.47 16.83 -15.75
C VAL A 562 9.28 17.56 -14.67
N SER A 563 9.91 16.80 -13.77
CA SER A 563 10.88 17.28 -12.81
C SER A 563 12.28 16.85 -13.24
N LEU A 564 13.24 17.78 -13.22
CA LEU A 564 14.60 17.55 -13.69
C LEU A 564 15.56 17.24 -12.54
N LYS A 565 16.60 16.45 -12.81
CA LYS A 565 17.69 16.19 -11.86
C LYS A 565 18.46 17.48 -11.55
N GLY A 566 18.87 17.65 -10.31
CA GLY A 566 19.65 18.81 -9.89
C GLY A 566 18.88 20.13 -9.83
N GLY A 567 17.55 20.13 -9.88
CA GLY A 567 16.73 21.34 -9.78
C GLY A 567 16.89 22.32 -10.97
N LEU A 568 17.38 21.82 -12.12
CA LEU A 568 17.57 22.62 -13.33
C LEU A 568 16.22 23.12 -13.87
N GLY A 569 16.19 24.34 -14.38
CA GLY A 569 15.05 24.87 -15.13
C GLY A 569 14.94 24.22 -16.52
N GLY A 570 13.72 23.91 -16.96
CA GLY A 570 13.48 23.47 -18.32
C GLY A 570 13.49 24.65 -19.31
N THR A 571 13.88 24.38 -20.56
CA THR A 571 13.79 25.34 -21.67
C THR A 571 12.86 24.79 -22.76
N PRO A 572 12.31 25.63 -23.63
CA PRO A 572 11.50 25.17 -24.78
C PRO A 572 12.23 24.14 -25.65
N GLU A 573 13.52 24.34 -25.91
CA GLU A 573 14.34 23.41 -26.71
C GLU A 573 14.46 22.05 -26.01
N PHE A 574 14.55 22.03 -24.68
CA PHE A 574 14.59 20.79 -23.93
C PHE A 574 13.22 20.11 -23.86
N ALA A 575 12.13 20.87 -23.86
CA ALA A 575 10.79 20.30 -24.02
C ALA A 575 10.65 19.57 -25.37
N ASP A 576 11.16 20.14 -26.45
CA ASP A 576 11.17 19.50 -27.77
C ASP A 576 12.04 18.25 -27.80
N GLU A 577 13.23 18.28 -27.18
CA GLU A 577 14.09 17.09 -27.01
C GLU A 577 13.34 15.95 -26.29
N LEU A 578 12.61 16.24 -25.21
CA LEU A 578 11.80 15.25 -24.49
C LEU A 578 10.63 14.73 -25.31
N ARG A 579 9.93 15.62 -26.05
CA ARG A 579 8.85 15.25 -26.98
C ARG A 579 9.36 14.24 -28.02
N ASP A 580 10.50 14.53 -28.62
CA ASP A 580 11.11 13.67 -29.65
C ASP A 580 11.67 12.38 -29.06
N HIS A 581 12.20 12.43 -27.83
CA HIS A 581 12.64 11.24 -27.10
C HIS A 581 11.46 10.26 -26.89
N VAL A 582 10.31 10.73 -26.37
CA VAL A 582 9.11 9.91 -26.20
C VAL A 582 8.64 9.36 -27.56
N ALA A 583 8.57 10.20 -28.59
CA ALA A 583 8.16 9.77 -29.93
C ALA A 583 9.09 8.71 -30.53
N SER A 584 10.40 8.78 -30.27
CA SER A 584 11.37 7.80 -30.74
C SER A 584 11.24 6.43 -30.04
N LYS A 585 10.85 6.43 -28.77
CA LYS A 585 10.68 5.22 -27.95
C LYS A 585 9.33 4.52 -28.18
N LEU A 586 8.25 5.29 -28.28
CA LEU A 586 6.88 4.77 -28.24
C LEU A 586 6.08 5.02 -29.54
N GLY A 587 6.63 5.80 -30.47
CA GLY A 587 5.96 6.16 -31.73
C GLY A 587 5.43 7.59 -31.76
N LYS A 588 5.22 8.13 -32.97
CA LYS A 588 4.89 9.55 -33.15
C LYS A 588 3.57 10.00 -32.51
N PHE A 589 2.60 9.11 -32.39
CA PHE A 589 1.28 9.43 -31.82
C PHE A 589 1.32 9.59 -30.29
N THR A 590 2.40 9.16 -29.64
CA THR A 590 2.61 9.34 -28.19
C THR A 590 3.35 10.63 -27.85
N ARG A 591 3.82 11.37 -28.87
CA ARG A 591 4.58 12.62 -28.68
C ARG A 591 3.78 13.61 -27.84
N PRO A 592 4.27 14.02 -26.64
CA PRO A 592 3.57 14.98 -25.83
C PRO A 592 3.33 16.29 -26.61
N LYS A 593 2.09 16.77 -26.58
CA LYS A 593 1.78 18.09 -27.15
C LYS A 593 2.23 19.19 -26.20
N TYR A 594 2.08 18.96 -24.89
CA TYR A 594 2.43 19.91 -23.85
C TYR A 594 3.45 19.30 -22.89
N VAL A 595 4.45 20.10 -22.47
CA VAL A 595 5.47 19.70 -21.50
C VAL A 595 5.69 20.83 -20.51
N THR A 596 5.22 20.66 -19.26
CA THR A 596 5.44 21.63 -18.17
C THR A 596 6.54 21.15 -17.24
N PHE A 597 7.55 21.99 -17.03
CA PHE A 597 8.60 21.74 -16.06
C PHE A 597 8.17 22.20 -14.66
N THR A 598 8.38 21.33 -13.67
CA THR A 598 8.07 21.61 -12.27
C THR A 598 9.19 21.13 -11.36
N GLN A 599 9.32 21.74 -10.18
CA GLN A 599 10.26 21.24 -9.19
C GLN A 599 9.76 19.95 -8.53
N GLU A 600 8.45 19.89 -8.26
CA GLU A 600 7.79 18.72 -7.67
C GLU A 600 6.44 18.48 -8.33
N LEU A 601 6.04 17.19 -8.37
CA LEU A 601 4.71 16.78 -8.80
C LEU A 601 3.74 16.79 -7.62
N PRO A 602 2.44 17.08 -7.83
CA PRO A 602 1.45 16.99 -6.77
C PRO A 602 1.27 15.53 -6.35
N LYS A 603 1.54 15.26 -5.08
CA LYS A 603 1.49 13.93 -4.48
C LYS A 603 0.56 13.89 -3.29
N THR A 604 -0.04 12.74 -3.08
CA THR A 604 -0.67 12.44 -1.79
C THR A 604 0.41 12.41 -0.71
N ARG A 605 -0.01 12.49 0.54
CA ARG A 605 0.90 12.34 1.69
C ARG A 605 1.58 10.96 1.75
N SER A 606 1.03 9.96 1.06
CA SER A 606 1.68 8.66 0.84
C SER A 606 2.69 8.63 -0.31
N GLY A 607 2.89 9.77 -1.00
CA GLY A 607 3.81 9.91 -2.11
C GLY A 607 3.23 9.58 -3.49
N LYS A 608 1.98 9.13 -3.59
CA LYS A 608 1.35 8.79 -4.86
C LYS A 608 1.01 10.04 -5.66
N ILE A 609 1.38 10.09 -6.95
CA ILE A 609 1.09 11.20 -7.86
C ILE A 609 -0.44 11.35 -8.03
N MET A 610 -0.94 12.57 -7.87
CA MET A 610 -2.35 12.92 -7.99
C MET A 610 -2.71 13.31 -9.44
N ARG A 611 -2.74 12.33 -10.35
CA ARG A 611 -3.00 12.56 -11.78
C ARG A 611 -4.32 13.27 -12.06
N ARG A 612 -5.32 13.07 -11.18
CA ARG A 612 -6.58 13.81 -11.28
C ARG A 612 -6.37 15.32 -11.18
N LEU A 613 -5.57 15.80 -10.22
CA LEU A 613 -5.25 17.22 -10.10
C LEU A 613 -4.41 17.72 -11.28
N LEU A 614 -3.49 16.91 -11.79
CA LEU A 614 -2.73 17.25 -13.00
C LEU A 614 -3.64 17.41 -14.23
N ARG A 615 -4.67 16.57 -14.33
CA ARG A 615 -5.69 16.70 -15.40
C ARG A 615 -6.53 17.96 -15.21
N ASP A 616 -6.97 18.27 -13.99
CA ASP A 616 -7.69 19.52 -13.70
C ASP A 616 -6.84 20.75 -14.07
N ILE A 617 -5.55 20.73 -13.74
CA ILE A 617 -4.57 21.77 -14.11
C ILE A 617 -4.42 21.88 -15.61
N ALA A 618 -4.18 20.76 -16.32
CA ALA A 618 -3.99 20.71 -17.77
C ALA A 618 -5.21 21.27 -18.52
N GLU A 619 -6.41 21.04 -18.00
CA GLU A 619 -7.67 21.51 -18.59
C GLU A 619 -8.15 22.86 -18.07
N GLY A 620 -7.41 23.49 -17.15
CA GLY A 620 -7.79 24.77 -16.54
C GLY A 620 -9.06 24.72 -15.71
N ARG A 621 -9.42 23.53 -15.17
CA ARG A 621 -10.61 23.33 -14.34
C ARG A 621 -10.38 23.74 -12.89
N THR A 622 -11.49 23.97 -12.16
CA THR A 622 -11.42 24.07 -10.71
C THR A 622 -10.88 22.77 -10.14
N LEU A 623 -9.88 22.89 -9.26
CA LEU A 623 -9.23 21.73 -8.63
C LEU A 623 -10.27 20.94 -7.81
N GLY A 624 -10.29 19.62 -8.01
CA GLY A 624 -11.09 18.73 -7.20
C GLY A 624 -10.57 18.60 -5.77
N ASP A 625 -10.98 17.55 -5.05
CA ASP A 625 -10.57 17.30 -3.65
C ASP A 625 -9.05 17.31 -3.47
N THR A 626 -8.54 18.22 -2.64
CA THR A 626 -7.12 18.39 -2.31
C THR A 626 -6.78 17.92 -0.89
N THR A 627 -7.72 17.33 -0.15
CA THR A 627 -7.57 16.96 1.27
C THR A 627 -6.43 15.97 1.53
N THR A 628 -6.07 15.16 0.53
CA THR A 628 -4.98 14.17 0.62
C THR A 628 -3.63 14.70 0.11
N LEU A 629 -3.56 15.94 -0.35
CA LEU A 629 -2.37 16.55 -0.91
C LEU A 629 -1.29 16.79 0.16
N ALA A 630 -0.05 16.50 -0.18
CA ALA A 630 1.09 16.69 0.72
C ALA A 630 1.42 18.17 0.93
N ASP A 631 1.40 18.95 -0.15
CA ASP A 631 1.66 20.40 -0.16
C ASP A 631 0.76 21.08 -1.20
N SER A 632 -0.09 22.01 -0.72
CA SER A 632 -1.01 22.74 -1.59
C SER A 632 -0.35 23.85 -2.40
N SER A 633 0.82 24.34 -1.99
CA SER A 633 1.54 25.40 -2.72
C SER A 633 2.00 24.96 -4.10
N ILE A 634 2.40 23.70 -4.23
CA ILE A 634 2.87 23.09 -5.50
C ILE A 634 1.79 23.17 -6.58
N VAL A 635 0.55 22.96 -6.22
CA VAL A 635 -0.57 22.91 -7.18
C VAL A 635 -0.87 24.30 -7.76
N HIS A 636 -0.80 25.35 -6.95
CA HIS A 636 -1.02 26.71 -7.42
C HIS A 636 0.08 27.17 -8.38
N GLU A 637 1.34 26.91 -8.01
CA GLU A 637 2.49 27.24 -8.88
C GLU A 637 2.40 26.49 -10.22
N LEU A 638 2.08 25.20 -10.17
CA LEU A 638 1.96 24.37 -11.36
C LEU A 638 0.80 24.79 -12.26
N ALA A 639 -0.33 25.20 -11.69
CA ALA A 639 -1.47 25.71 -12.46
C ALA A 639 -1.15 27.00 -13.21
N GLU A 640 -0.41 27.91 -12.61
CA GLU A 640 0.01 29.16 -13.28
C GLU A 640 1.02 28.89 -14.42
N ARG A 641 1.97 27.97 -14.22
CA ARG A 641 2.92 27.56 -15.26
C ARG A 641 2.22 26.85 -16.43
N ALA A 642 1.30 25.93 -16.14
CA ALA A 642 0.55 25.22 -17.18
C ALA A 642 -0.29 26.16 -18.05
N LYS A 643 -0.91 27.18 -17.47
CA LYS A 643 -1.63 28.21 -18.24
C LYS A 643 -0.71 28.98 -19.20
N ALA A 644 0.49 29.34 -18.73
CA ALA A 644 1.45 30.07 -19.55
C ALA A 644 1.95 29.23 -20.74
N GLU A 645 2.16 27.94 -20.57
CA GLU A 645 2.63 27.03 -21.62
C GLU A 645 1.54 26.71 -22.64
N VAL A 646 0.29 26.49 -22.19
CA VAL A 646 -0.83 26.28 -23.12
C VAL A 646 -1.02 27.52 -24.04
N ALA A 647 -0.89 28.73 -23.49
CA ALA A 647 -1.00 29.98 -24.26
C ALA A 647 0.16 30.19 -25.26
N GLN A 648 1.27 29.47 -25.14
CA GLN A 648 2.39 29.51 -26.09
C GLN A 648 2.25 28.48 -27.24
N GLU A 649 1.50 27.40 -26.99
CA GLU A 649 1.33 26.29 -27.95
C GLU A 649 0.01 26.41 -28.77
N GLU A 650 -0.97 27.21 -28.29
CA GLU A 650 -2.18 27.62 -29.03
C GLU A 650 -1.91 28.89 -29.89
#